data_84ac9fdc093e53455c6d33301004f8a1
#
_entry.id   84ac9fdc093e53455c6d33301004f8a1
#
_cell.length_a   1.000
_cell.length_b   1.000
_cell.length_c   1.000
_cell.angle_alpha   90.00
_cell.angle_beta   90.00
_cell.angle_gamma   90.00
#
_symmetry.space_group_name_H-M   'P 1'
#
loop_
_entity.id
_entity.type
_entity.pdbx_description
1 polymer ?
#
loop_
_entity_poly.entity_id
_entity_poly.type
_entity_poly.pdbx_seq_one_letter_code
_entity_poly.pdbx_strand_id
1 'polypeptide(L)'
;MPTRSLMVLALALSLGIPVARAGDFPLAGSKISLKDGKSAAKRRVTFQARYAGDLGAMSPNDGSTLRIYGGPGEGDSGLIRLGPNWRSLPKSKGFRYNDSTQSAGGIRSIVVRKGKKDSGRIKIVGGSANWAYQVTKAQSAVTVLLTIGDAKLCAQFSAPKTHKQRVTAQSAQPLDACPCDNFASTWEAIQTVVFARQGCTDATCHGSVAGAANSGGLNLSPDVAYENLVNVFSELGQMDRVEPGSPTNDSFLFRKLAAKTKGLEGVPGTPMPQGLPAISADQLEAIRLWIQYSAQKEGVVVGTEGLLNSCLPPAKPPHLDPPAPPVAGEGVQYYAHPWDIAANDEDEGCYATYENVAIPDEFKIPCPDFWGGPSKTCYFFNKTELTQEPNSHHSIIHIYRGQFGIDAPGMGHYCKGGDADKRNKACDPANPGVAAPAGDQCGAGGQCTDGFNFRCGGTAAGSPCDPRVADACGTDKCLGVYRTSLACLDFGPPDFGGLSGVLSGVGGANAPQVGGSQQPFARSAFPDGVFGIYPANAIWVWNSHAFNVLDEPTYNQQWYNVYFAPPEDRTYPIRGVFDADDIFVQNVPPFEEREYCRTITFGIGTRLFELSSHTHSRARLFRTWGPGVAPRCRSTTGNPGACVAETTTPIAVTTQYNDPTQHRYAEPLALDDPDPVKRTFKFCALYDNGHTDPSNVKRNSTSVIPPTVGVIAGGPCLVPGTNGFSRDRGIVCLNEAKRGTPCEGDADGFQTDDRKCDSAPGANDGVCDACPLSGGVTTSDEMFIPLGNYYCDPSVPGETCTGGMCSNSAKWGQGCTSNADCGAGGRCEPYIN
;
A
#
# COMPACT_ATOMS: atom_id res chain seq x y z
N MET A 1 29.70 -27.06 48.07
CA MET A 1 29.39 -25.67 48.50
C MET A 1 28.99 -24.91 47.24
N PRO A 2 27.73 -24.54 47.09
CA PRO A 2 27.31 -23.79 45.92
C PRO A 2 27.23 -22.28 46.24
N THR A 3 27.88 -21.49 45.48
CA THR A 3 27.82 -20.03 45.49
C THR A 3 26.50 -19.53 44.87
N ARG A 4 25.68 -18.84 45.63
CA ARG A 4 24.46 -18.15 45.23
C ARG A 4 24.85 -16.83 44.54
N SER A 5 24.53 -16.70 43.27
CA SER A 5 24.51 -15.42 42.58
C SER A 5 23.17 -14.74 42.86
N LEU A 6 23.18 -13.59 43.48
CA LEU A 6 22.03 -12.67 43.59
C LEU A 6 21.85 -11.99 42.26
N MET A 7 20.70 -12.25 41.65
CA MET A 7 20.20 -11.49 40.51
C MET A 7 19.43 -10.29 41.05
N VAL A 8 20.01 -9.11 40.94
CA VAL A 8 19.31 -7.84 41.25
C VAL A 8 18.44 -7.50 40.06
N LEU A 9 17.13 -7.63 40.27
CA LEU A 9 16.10 -7.23 39.30
C LEU A 9 15.99 -5.69 39.38
N ALA A 10 16.57 -4.97 38.44
CA ALA A 10 16.38 -3.54 38.28
C ALA A 10 15.01 -3.32 37.58
N LEU A 11 14.02 -2.95 38.35
CA LEU A 11 12.72 -2.46 37.87
C LEU A 11 12.94 -1.07 37.29
N ALA A 12 13.14 -0.96 35.97
CA ALA A 12 13.12 0.31 35.28
C ALA A 12 11.64 0.72 35.12
N LEU A 13 11.15 1.61 36.00
CA LEU A 13 9.96 2.39 35.71
C LEU A 13 10.30 3.27 34.50
N SER A 14 9.85 2.90 33.33
CA SER A 14 9.78 3.80 32.18
C SER A 14 8.67 4.80 32.46
N LEU A 15 9.03 5.95 33.03
CA LEU A 15 8.24 7.15 32.95
C LEU A 15 8.16 7.51 31.47
N GLY A 16 7.04 7.16 30.84
CA GLY A 16 6.72 7.59 29.49
C GLY A 16 6.72 9.12 29.44
N ILE A 17 7.82 9.68 28.96
CA ILE A 17 7.86 11.11 28.58
C ILE A 17 7.02 11.21 27.33
N PRO A 18 5.89 11.92 27.33
CA PRO A 18 5.12 12.12 26.11
C PRO A 18 6.00 12.84 25.10
N VAL A 19 6.28 12.18 24.00
CA VAL A 19 6.99 12.78 22.87
C VAL A 19 6.06 13.83 22.26
N ALA A 20 6.47 15.09 22.24
CA ALA A 20 5.73 16.15 21.57
C ALA A 20 5.54 15.74 20.09
N ARG A 21 4.28 15.62 19.66
CA ARG A 21 3.97 15.31 18.25
C ARG A 21 4.45 16.45 17.36
N ALA A 22 5.01 16.13 16.20
CA ALA A 22 5.33 17.11 15.17
C ALA A 22 4.04 17.93 14.87
N GLY A 23 4.11 19.26 14.99
CA GLY A 23 2.97 20.15 14.77
C GLY A 23 2.27 20.69 16.03
N ASP A 24 2.57 20.18 17.22
CA ASP A 24 1.99 20.70 18.47
C ASP A 24 2.81 21.87 19.06
N PHE A 25 2.14 23.00 19.28
CA PHE A 25 2.75 24.21 19.85
C PHE A 25 2.02 24.66 21.13
N PRO A 26 2.41 24.14 22.30
CA PRO A 26 1.92 24.63 23.58
C PRO A 26 2.24 26.11 23.76
N LEU A 27 1.26 26.90 24.17
CA LEU A 27 1.35 28.35 24.25
C LEU A 27 1.69 28.82 25.65
N ALA A 28 2.73 29.60 25.80
CA ALA A 28 3.19 30.17 27.07
C ALA A 28 2.75 31.63 27.23
N GLY A 29 2.79 32.13 28.46
CA GLY A 29 2.51 33.52 28.77
C GLY A 29 1.15 33.99 28.26
N SER A 30 0.14 33.15 28.41
CA SER A 30 -1.20 33.36 27.84
C SER A 30 -2.17 33.98 28.85
N LYS A 31 -3.17 34.67 28.31
CA LYS A 31 -4.33 35.16 29.09
C LYS A 31 -5.61 34.99 28.29
N ILE A 32 -6.68 34.67 28.99
CA ILE A 32 -8.01 34.55 28.41
C ILE A 32 -9.04 35.38 29.22
N SER A 33 -10.00 35.93 28.52
CA SER A 33 -11.20 36.54 29.11
C SER A 33 -12.41 36.16 28.27
N LEU A 34 -13.34 35.46 28.90
CA LEU A 34 -14.64 35.10 28.36
C LEU A 34 -15.69 35.88 29.12
N LYS A 35 -16.61 36.51 28.42
CA LYS A 35 -17.74 37.23 29.01
C LYS A 35 -19.02 36.75 28.35
N ASP A 36 -19.91 36.16 29.15
CA ASP A 36 -21.30 35.92 28.81
C ASP A 36 -22.12 37.11 29.26
N GLY A 37 -22.58 37.91 28.34
CA GLY A 37 -23.28 39.14 28.62
C GLY A 37 -24.77 38.92 28.96
N LYS A 38 -25.47 39.97 29.49
CA LYS A 38 -26.91 39.90 29.73
C LYS A 38 -27.76 39.55 28.53
N SER A 39 -27.19 39.59 27.30
CA SER A 39 -27.76 39.08 26.07
C SER A 39 -26.66 38.47 25.20
N ALA A 40 -27.03 37.57 24.32
CA ALA A 40 -26.09 36.88 23.41
C ALA A 40 -25.24 37.88 22.59
N ALA A 41 -25.82 38.97 22.13
CA ALA A 41 -25.09 40.03 21.39
C ALA A 41 -23.97 40.70 22.20
N LYS A 42 -23.99 40.61 23.55
CA LYS A 42 -23.00 41.20 24.44
C LYS A 42 -21.91 40.23 24.86
N ARG A 43 -21.92 39.00 24.35
CA ARG A 43 -20.84 38.03 24.58
C ARG A 43 -19.53 38.55 24.03
N ARG A 44 -18.41 38.20 24.69
CA ARG A 44 -17.06 38.60 24.25
C ARG A 44 -16.06 37.51 24.61
N VAL A 45 -15.12 37.27 23.70
CA VAL A 45 -13.92 36.45 23.88
C VAL A 45 -12.68 37.25 23.53
N THR A 46 -11.66 37.14 24.36
CA THR A 46 -10.31 37.65 24.08
C THR A 46 -9.30 36.66 24.59
N PHE A 47 -8.39 36.24 23.71
CA PHE A 47 -7.27 35.38 24.07
C PHE A 47 -5.98 35.97 23.51
N GLN A 48 -4.89 35.88 24.29
CA GLN A 48 -3.55 36.29 23.88
C GLN A 48 -2.54 35.31 24.42
N ALA A 49 -1.59 34.90 23.57
CA ALA A 49 -0.51 34.01 23.95
C ALA A 49 0.78 34.29 23.19
N ARG A 50 1.87 33.70 23.68
CA ARG A 50 3.13 33.61 22.97
C ARG A 50 3.40 32.15 22.63
N TYR A 51 4.07 31.92 21.52
CA TYR A 51 4.58 30.61 21.14
C TYR A 51 6.09 30.70 20.88
N ALA A 52 6.76 29.57 21.04
CA ALA A 52 8.17 29.37 20.66
C ALA A 52 8.24 28.27 19.59
N GLY A 53 9.25 28.31 18.75
CA GLY A 53 9.41 27.40 17.62
C GLY A 53 8.94 28.00 16.29
N ASP A 54 9.44 27.46 15.19
CA ASP A 54 8.94 27.77 13.85
C ASP A 54 7.63 27.01 13.61
N LEU A 55 6.59 27.72 13.24
CA LEU A 55 5.29 27.13 12.92
C LEU A 55 5.27 26.53 11.49
N GLY A 56 6.43 26.34 10.87
CA GLY A 56 6.52 25.77 9.55
C GLY A 56 5.78 26.57 8.47
N ALA A 57 5.46 25.91 7.38
CA ALA A 57 4.64 26.47 6.30
C ALA A 57 3.16 26.37 6.69
N MET A 58 2.69 27.29 7.56
CA MET A 58 1.26 27.37 7.84
C MET A 58 0.50 27.79 6.58
N SER A 59 -0.45 26.99 6.17
CA SER A 59 -1.42 27.34 5.14
C SER A 59 -2.80 27.53 5.79
N PRO A 60 -3.18 28.75 6.17
CA PRO A 60 -4.48 28.99 6.83
C PRO A 60 -5.70 28.65 5.97
N ASN A 61 -5.49 28.54 4.64
CA ASN A 61 -6.57 28.21 3.69
C ASN A 61 -6.84 26.71 3.61
N ASP A 62 -5.93 25.86 4.13
CA ASP A 62 -6.06 24.41 4.13
C ASP A 62 -6.88 23.86 5.31
N GLY A 63 -7.70 24.70 5.87
CA GLY A 63 -8.58 24.38 7.00
C GLY A 63 -8.04 24.92 8.32
N SER A 64 -8.72 25.95 8.87
CA SER A 64 -8.38 26.47 10.18
C SER A 64 -9.58 26.32 11.11
N THR A 65 -9.35 25.87 12.35
CA THR A 65 -10.39 25.68 13.34
C THR A 65 -10.02 26.30 14.69
N LEU A 66 -11.02 26.71 15.44
CA LEU A 66 -10.87 27.17 16.82
C LEU A 66 -11.90 26.49 17.70
N ARG A 67 -11.47 25.97 18.86
CA ARG A 67 -12.36 25.55 19.95
C ARG A 67 -11.88 26.13 21.27
N ILE A 68 -12.81 26.63 22.07
CA ILE A 68 -12.54 27.09 23.42
C ILE A 68 -13.56 26.39 24.33
N TYR A 69 -13.10 25.59 25.28
CA TYR A 69 -13.98 24.76 26.08
C TYR A 69 -13.48 24.65 27.52
N GLY A 70 -14.40 24.39 28.43
CA GLY A 70 -14.16 24.14 29.87
C GLY A 70 -14.04 22.66 30.20
N GLY A 71 -14.14 22.31 31.48
CA GLY A 71 -14.25 20.92 31.92
C GLY A 71 -15.61 20.28 31.53
N PRO A 72 -15.82 19.00 31.87
CA PRO A 72 -17.06 18.30 31.56
C PRO A 72 -18.33 19.03 32.00
N GLY A 73 -19.23 19.26 31.05
CA GLY A 73 -20.49 19.98 31.27
C GLY A 73 -20.34 21.47 31.57
N GLU A 74 -19.20 22.08 31.29
CA GLU A 74 -18.92 23.51 31.36
C GLU A 74 -19.14 24.18 29.98
N GLY A 75 -18.73 25.46 29.88
CA GLY A 75 -18.87 26.20 28.64
C GLY A 75 -18.06 25.61 27.49
N ASP A 76 -18.62 25.62 26.29
CA ASP A 76 -17.97 25.18 25.05
C ASP A 76 -18.38 26.09 23.90
N SER A 77 -17.43 26.51 23.09
CA SER A 77 -17.71 27.27 21.88
C SER A 77 -18.22 26.39 20.73
N GLY A 78 -18.13 25.07 20.88
CA GLY A 78 -18.14 24.17 19.75
C GLY A 78 -16.93 24.38 18.87
N LEU A 79 -16.78 23.54 17.85
CA LEU A 79 -15.75 23.68 16.82
C LEU A 79 -16.15 24.80 15.86
N ILE A 80 -15.34 25.86 15.83
CA ILE A 80 -15.53 27.01 14.95
C ILE A 80 -14.62 26.83 13.73
N ARG A 81 -15.20 26.72 12.55
CA ARG A 81 -14.47 26.76 11.28
C ARG A 81 -14.18 28.19 10.89
N LEU A 82 -12.93 28.46 10.61
CA LEU A 82 -12.47 29.76 10.17
C LEU A 82 -12.39 29.73 8.64
N GLY A 83 -13.34 30.33 7.97
CA GLY A 83 -13.42 30.38 6.49
C GLY A 83 -12.25 31.13 5.83
N PRO A 84 -12.33 31.40 4.52
CA PRO A 84 -11.23 31.89 3.70
C PRO A 84 -10.79 33.34 3.97
N ASN A 85 -11.22 33.97 5.06
CA ASN A 85 -10.95 35.36 5.42
C ASN A 85 -9.53 35.59 5.99
N TRP A 86 -8.58 34.72 5.64
CA TRP A 86 -7.19 34.85 6.02
C TRP A 86 -6.39 35.67 5.03
N ARG A 87 -5.48 36.50 5.53
CA ARG A 87 -4.52 37.28 4.72
C ARG A 87 -3.14 37.22 5.35
N SER A 88 -2.11 37.12 4.51
CA SER A 88 -0.72 37.23 4.94
C SER A 88 -0.41 38.64 5.44
N LEU A 89 0.36 38.73 6.52
CA LEU A 89 0.89 40.00 7.02
C LEU A 89 2.10 40.45 6.16
N PRO A 90 2.32 41.77 5.99
CA PRO A 90 3.45 42.29 5.20
C PRO A 90 4.79 41.70 5.68
N LYS A 91 5.70 41.47 4.71
CA LYS A 91 7.04 40.90 4.93
C LYS A 91 7.01 39.53 5.59
N SER A 92 6.04 38.67 5.23
CA SER A 92 5.86 37.32 5.75
C SER A 92 5.87 37.21 7.27
N LYS A 93 5.36 38.25 7.96
CA LYS A 93 5.32 38.32 9.43
C LYS A 93 4.15 37.55 10.05
N GLY A 94 3.55 36.61 9.30
CA GLY A 94 2.45 35.78 9.79
C GLY A 94 1.13 36.04 9.08
N PHE A 95 0.01 35.75 9.76
CA PHE A 95 -1.33 35.74 9.16
C PHE A 95 -2.34 36.51 9.99
N ARG A 96 -3.39 36.97 9.34
CA ARG A 96 -4.54 37.60 9.99
C ARG A 96 -5.84 37.09 9.38
N TYR A 97 -6.69 36.56 10.23
CA TYR A 97 -8.10 36.32 9.96
C TYR A 97 -8.92 37.56 10.31
N ASN A 98 -9.88 37.96 9.50
CA ASN A 98 -10.78 39.07 9.79
C ASN A 98 -12.18 38.82 9.22
N ASP A 99 -13.14 38.67 10.11
CA ASP A 99 -14.57 38.53 9.80
C ASP A 99 -15.35 39.64 10.52
N SER A 100 -15.70 40.70 9.79
CA SER A 100 -16.44 41.83 10.35
C SER A 100 -17.86 41.48 10.75
N THR A 101 -18.45 40.46 10.09
CA THR A 101 -19.80 39.97 10.33
C THR A 101 -19.86 39.00 11.52
N GLN A 102 -18.72 38.44 11.90
CA GLN A 102 -18.61 37.44 12.98
C GLN A 102 -19.48 36.20 12.70
N SER A 103 -19.63 35.85 11.44
CA SER A 103 -20.40 34.69 10.98
C SER A 103 -19.81 33.37 11.45
N ALA A 104 -18.46 33.26 11.43
CA ALA A 104 -17.74 32.08 11.93
C ALA A 104 -17.75 32.07 13.47
N GLY A 105 -18.78 31.47 14.08
CA GLY A 105 -18.89 31.25 15.52
C GLY A 105 -18.63 32.49 16.38
N GLY A 106 -18.90 33.69 15.87
CA GLY A 106 -18.71 34.94 16.61
C GLY A 106 -17.25 35.45 16.61
N ILE A 107 -16.32 34.85 15.90
CA ILE A 107 -14.93 35.29 15.85
C ILE A 107 -14.77 36.46 14.89
N ARG A 108 -14.24 37.58 15.42
CA ARG A 108 -13.99 38.80 14.64
C ARG A 108 -12.61 38.82 14.02
N SER A 109 -11.58 38.45 14.75
CA SER A 109 -10.20 38.53 14.27
C SER A 109 -9.30 37.57 15.02
N ILE A 110 -8.42 36.92 14.25
CA ILE A 110 -7.29 36.17 14.79
C ILE A 110 -6.01 36.75 14.13
N VAL A 111 -4.97 36.98 14.92
CA VAL A 111 -3.67 37.43 14.43
C VAL A 111 -2.61 36.48 14.95
N VAL A 112 -1.91 35.83 14.04
CA VAL A 112 -0.71 35.03 14.31
C VAL A 112 0.47 35.79 13.75
N ARG A 113 1.36 36.29 14.59
CA ARG A 113 2.49 37.16 14.19
C ARG A 113 3.81 36.50 14.55
N LYS A 114 4.67 36.28 13.58
CA LYS A 114 6.07 35.85 13.78
C LYS A 114 6.88 36.96 14.47
N GLY A 115 7.66 36.59 15.46
CA GLY A 115 8.59 37.43 16.20
C GLY A 115 10.04 37.22 15.75
N LYS A 116 11.00 37.55 16.61
CA LYS A 116 12.42 37.26 16.42
C LYS A 116 12.74 35.92 17.07
N LYS A 117 13.74 35.17 16.54
CA LYS A 117 14.22 33.90 17.09
C LYS A 117 13.10 32.86 17.27
N ASP A 118 12.45 32.48 16.19
CA ASP A 118 11.43 31.42 16.17
C ASP A 118 10.42 31.54 17.32
N SER A 119 9.91 32.71 17.53
CA SER A 119 8.88 33.01 18.54
C SER A 119 7.80 33.89 17.92
N GLY A 120 6.65 33.95 18.59
CA GLY A 120 5.59 34.81 18.08
C GLY A 120 4.47 35.08 19.08
N ARG A 121 3.43 35.71 18.57
CA ARG A 121 2.25 36.08 19.38
C ARG A 121 0.96 35.74 18.63
N ILE A 122 -0.01 35.29 19.41
CA ILE A 122 -1.37 35.03 18.98
C ILE A 122 -2.31 35.93 19.69
N LYS A 123 -3.30 36.49 18.99
CA LYS A 123 -4.42 37.22 19.56
C LYS A 123 -5.71 36.81 18.86
N ILE A 124 -6.69 36.42 19.65
CA ILE A 124 -8.05 36.10 19.24
C ILE A 124 -9.01 37.11 19.87
N VAL A 125 -9.92 37.61 19.06
CA VAL A 125 -10.97 38.55 19.53
C VAL A 125 -12.28 38.18 18.83
N GLY A 126 -13.34 38.08 19.61
CA GLY A 126 -14.68 37.75 19.11
C GLY A 126 -15.75 37.99 20.12
N GLY A 127 -16.91 37.40 19.91
CA GLY A 127 -18.11 37.50 20.70
C GLY A 127 -19.34 37.56 19.79
N SER A 128 -20.36 38.30 20.19
CA SER A 128 -21.65 38.43 19.48
C SER A 128 -22.66 37.30 19.79
N ALA A 129 -23.82 37.36 19.12
CA ALA A 129 -24.84 36.34 19.25
C ALA A 129 -24.41 34.95 18.74
N ASN A 130 -23.48 34.91 17.75
CA ASN A 130 -22.97 33.68 17.17
C ASN A 130 -21.93 32.97 18.05
N TRP A 131 -21.51 33.58 19.19
CA TRP A 131 -20.55 32.95 20.11
C TRP A 131 -21.28 32.01 21.07
N ALA A 132 -21.06 30.71 20.96
CA ALA A 132 -21.84 29.69 21.67
C ALA A 132 -21.41 29.50 23.16
N TYR A 133 -20.16 29.80 23.51
CA TYR A 133 -19.66 29.60 24.88
C TYR A 133 -20.47 30.36 25.93
N GLN A 134 -21.07 29.60 26.87
CA GLN A 134 -21.87 30.16 27.97
C GLN A 134 -21.20 29.90 29.32
N VAL A 135 -21.29 30.83 30.20
CA VAL A 135 -20.74 30.72 31.57
C VAL A 135 -21.90 30.49 32.56
N THR A 136 -22.35 29.23 32.61
CA THR A 136 -23.50 28.83 33.47
C THR A 136 -23.09 28.48 34.90
N LYS A 137 -21.82 28.10 35.12
CA LYS A 137 -21.24 27.74 36.41
C LYS A 137 -19.78 28.15 36.47
N ALA A 138 -19.14 27.98 37.64
CA ALA A 138 -17.70 28.11 37.77
C ALA A 138 -16.99 27.11 36.81
N GLN A 139 -15.91 27.56 36.17
CA GLN A 139 -15.16 26.73 35.29
C GLN A 139 -13.99 26.08 36.02
N SER A 140 -13.82 24.77 35.86
CA SER A 140 -12.69 24.03 36.45
C SER A 140 -11.41 24.23 35.63
N ALA A 141 -11.55 24.38 34.34
CA ALA A 141 -10.47 24.65 33.39
C ALA A 141 -11.00 25.46 32.19
N VAL A 142 -10.13 26.06 31.41
CA VAL A 142 -10.45 26.56 30.06
C VAL A 142 -9.31 26.21 29.13
N THR A 143 -9.65 25.48 28.09
CA THR A 143 -8.72 25.10 27.05
C THR A 143 -9.00 25.88 25.78
N VAL A 144 -7.95 26.36 25.11
CA VAL A 144 -7.99 26.99 23.81
C VAL A 144 -7.22 26.12 22.85
N LEU A 145 -7.84 25.71 21.77
CA LEU A 145 -7.23 24.94 20.70
C LEU A 145 -7.46 25.66 19.37
N LEU A 146 -6.40 26.13 18.73
CA LEU A 146 -6.40 26.76 17.42
C LEU A 146 -5.59 25.90 16.47
N THR A 147 -6.21 25.37 15.43
CA THR A 147 -5.54 24.61 14.37
C THR A 147 -5.43 25.49 13.13
N ILE A 148 -4.25 25.52 12.49
CA ILE A 148 -4.00 26.22 11.23
C ILE A 148 -3.18 25.31 10.34
N GLY A 149 -3.82 24.67 9.34
CA GLY A 149 -3.21 23.55 8.63
C GLY A 149 -2.81 22.46 9.63
N ASP A 150 -1.58 21.99 9.57
CA ASP A 150 -1.08 20.95 10.49
C ASP A 150 -0.64 21.48 11.85
N ALA A 151 -0.54 22.80 12.03
CA ALA A 151 -0.09 23.40 13.28
C ALA A 151 -1.22 23.50 14.32
N LYS A 152 -1.07 22.85 15.47
CA LYS A 152 -1.95 22.94 16.64
C LYS A 152 -1.34 23.86 17.70
N LEU A 153 -2.06 24.90 18.04
CA LEU A 153 -1.66 25.91 19.03
C LEU A 153 -2.62 25.83 20.19
N CYS A 154 -2.14 25.45 21.37
CA CYS A 154 -2.99 25.18 22.51
C CYS A 154 -2.54 25.83 23.80
N ALA A 155 -3.51 26.16 24.65
CA ALA A 155 -3.29 26.67 26.00
C ALA A 155 -4.37 26.14 26.94
N GLN A 156 -4.00 25.68 28.13
CA GLN A 156 -4.94 25.28 29.16
C GLN A 156 -4.73 26.12 30.43
N PHE A 157 -5.82 26.59 30.95
CA PHE A 157 -5.87 27.35 32.17
C PHE A 157 -6.60 26.51 33.22
N SER A 158 -5.90 26.10 34.26
CA SER A 158 -6.50 25.41 35.42
C SER A 158 -7.10 26.41 36.39
N ALA A 159 -8.27 26.09 36.95
CA ALA A 159 -8.98 26.89 37.97
C ALA A 159 -9.10 28.40 37.63
N PRO A 160 -9.65 28.75 36.45
CA PRO A 160 -9.81 30.15 36.07
C PRO A 160 -10.76 30.87 37.02
N LYS A 161 -10.53 32.16 37.23
CA LYS A 161 -11.41 32.97 38.05
C LYS A 161 -12.74 33.21 37.36
N THR A 162 -13.83 32.68 37.94
CA THR A 162 -15.18 32.90 37.46
C THR A 162 -15.87 33.89 38.41
N HIS A 163 -16.31 35.04 37.90
CA HIS A 163 -17.09 36.01 38.62
C HIS A 163 -18.32 36.42 37.82
N LYS A 164 -19.51 36.11 38.36
CA LYS A 164 -20.78 36.26 37.62
C LYS A 164 -20.69 35.54 36.25
N GLN A 165 -20.92 36.26 35.18
CA GLN A 165 -20.88 35.76 33.78
C GLN A 165 -19.54 36.03 33.08
N ARG A 166 -18.44 36.07 33.82
CA ARG A 166 -17.11 36.34 33.30
C ARG A 166 -16.08 35.33 33.82
N VAL A 167 -15.33 34.78 32.94
CA VAL A 167 -14.17 33.92 33.20
C VAL A 167 -12.90 34.65 32.82
N THR A 168 -11.90 34.64 33.67
CA THR A 168 -10.59 35.23 33.41
C THR A 168 -9.49 34.32 33.94
N ALA A 169 -8.43 34.13 33.15
CA ALA A 169 -7.24 33.43 33.59
C ALA A 169 -5.98 34.03 32.95
N GLN A 170 -4.86 33.83 33.65
CA GLN A 170 -3.53 34.21 33.21
C GLN A 170 -2.57 33.01 33.45
N SER A 171 -1.49 32.95 32.69
CA SER A 171 -0.46 31.91 32.82
C SER A 171 -1.05 30.51 32.62
N ALA A 172 -1.28 30.15 31.37
CA ALA A 172 -1.64 28.79 31.03
C ALA A 172 -0.62 27.79 31.58
N GLN A 173 -1.09 26.62 31.97
CA GLN A 173 -0.22 25.53 32.36
C GLN A 173 0.58 25.07 31.14
N PRO A 174 1.87 24.74 31.30
CA PRO A 174 2.60 24.05 30.25
C PRO A 174 1.89 22.74 29.93
N LEU A 175 1.70 22.49 28.67
CA LEU A 175 1.20 21.22 28.16
C LEU A 175 2.34 20.51 27.43
N ASP A 176 2.48 19.20 27.62
CA ASP A 176 3.47 18.40 26.92
C ASP A 176 3.02 18.17 25.46
N ALA A 177 1.72 18.10 25.22
CA ALA A 177 1.11 18.03 23.90
C ALA A 177 -0.24 18.78 23.91
N CYS A 178 -0.73 19.19 22.73
CA CYS A 178 -2.04 19.79 22.62
C CYS A 178 -3.15 18.74 22.83
N PRO A 179 -4.24 19.08 23.56
CA PRO A 179 -5.38 18.21 23.70
C PRO A 179 -5.95 17.86 22.33
N CYS A 180 -6.32 16.63 22.17
CA CYS A 180 -6.96 16.08 20.99
C CYS A 180 -8.36 15.58 21.33
N ASP A 181 -9.21 15.46 20.32
CA ASP A 181 -10.51 14.82 20.49
C ASP A 181 -10.29 13.30 20.65
N ASN A 182 -10.90 12.70 21.65
CA ASN A 182 -10.88 11.26 21.86
C ASN A 182 -11.98 10.63 21.02
N PHE A 183 -11.63 9.65 20.22
CA PHE A 183 -12.55 8.82 19.43
C PHE A 183 -12.34 7.36 19.79
N ALA A 184 -13.41 6.59 19.76
CA ALA A 184 -13.34 5.15 20.01
C ALA A 184 -12.87 4.36 18.77
N SER A 185 -13.07 4.92 17.58
CA SER A 185 -12.71 4.26 16.34
C SER A 185 -12.22 5.25 15.28
N THR A 186 -11.51 4.73 14.26
CA THR A 186 -11.12 5.50 13.08
C THR A 186 -12.35 6.03 12.33
N TRP A 187 -13.42 5.22 12.23
CA TRP A 187 -14.67 5.66 11.62
C TRP A 187 -15.27 6.88 12.33
N GLU A 188 -15.38 6.86 13.65
CA GLU A 188 -15.89 8.00 14.42
C GLU A 188 -15.04 9.26 14.19
N ALA A 189 -13.72 9.10 14.13
CA ALA A 189 -12.82 10.20 13.79
C ALA A 189 -13.04 10.72 12.35
N ILE A 190 -13.19 9.86 11.37
CA ILE A 190 -13.51 10.24 9.98
C ILE A 190 -14.86 10.96 9.92
N GLN A 191 -15.89 10.40 10.52
CA GLN A 191 -17.23 10.99 10.59
C GLN A 191 -17.20 12.42 11.16
N THR A 192 -16.43 12.60 12.21
CA THR A 192 -16.35 13.89 12.90
C THR A 192 -15.37 14.85 12.23
N VAL A 193 -14.12 14.40 11.98
CA VAL A 193 -13.04 15.28 11.53
C VAL A 193 -13.16 15.59 10.04
N VAL A 194 -13.59 14.60 9.23
CA VAL A 194 -13.73 14.80 7.79
C VAL A 194 -15.15 15.22 7.44
N PHE A 195 -16.15 14.37 7.67
CA PHE A 195 -17.49 14.66 7.12
C PHE A 195 -18.17 15.83 7.84
N ALA A 196 -18.22 15.83 9.16
CA ALA A 196 -18.87 16.91 9.88
C ALA A 196 -18.07 18.21 9.82
N ARG A 197 -16.77 18.18 10.06
CA ARG A 197 -15.94 19.40 10.10
C ARG A 197 -15.73 20.04 8.73
N GLN A 198 -15.70 19.27 7.64
CA GLN A 198 -15.59 19.81 6.28
C GLN A 198 -16.95 20.24 5.69
N GLY A 199 -18.06 20.12 6.43
CA GLY A 199 -19.38 20.55 5.97
C GLY A 199 -20.11 19.57 5.08
N CYS A 200 -19.60 18.33 4.96
CA CYS A 200 -20.29 17.31 4.18
C CYS A 200 -21.68 16.97 4.76
N THR A 201 -21.83 17.10 6.08
CA THR A 201 -23.08 16.87 6.81
C THR A 201 -23.98 18.10 6.93
N ASP A 202 -23.73 19.17 6.17
CA ASP A 202 -24.62 20.31 6.11
C ASP A 202 -25.94 19.93 5.44
N ALA A 203 -27.05 20.51 5.91
CA ALA A 203 -28.39 20.16 5.47
C ALA A 203 -28.66 20.34 3.95
N THR A 204 -27.88 21.21 3.30
CA THR A 204 -27.94 21.44 1.86
C THR A 204 -27.04 20.51 1.04
N CYS A 205 -26.19 19.71 1.73
CA CYS A 205 -25.27 18.74 1.11
C CYS A 205 -25.75 17.33 1.40
N HIS A 206 -25.09 16.63 2.34
CA HIS A 206 -25.38 15.23 2.64
C HIS A 206 -25.94 15.02 4.06
N GLY A 207 -26.35 16.08 4.75
CA GLY A 207 -26.77 16.05 6.17
C GLY A 207 -28.29 16.01 6.38
N SER A 208 -29.09 15.87 5.37
CA SER A 208 -30.55 15.75 5.47
C SER A 208 -31.11 14.87 4.35
N VAL A 209 -32.35 14.40 4.51
CA VAL A 209 -33.05 13.64 3.47
C VAL A 209 -33.19 14.47 2.18
N ALA A 210 -33.48 15.76 2.29
CA ALA A 210 -33.59 16.66 1.14
C ALA A 210 -32.23 16.94 0.49
N GLY A 211 -31.18 17.15 1.30
CA GLY A 211 -29.82 17.31 0.80
C GLY A 211 -29.30 16.02 0.13
N ALA A 212 -29.55 14.87 0.73
CA ALA A 212 -29.21 13.58 0.17
C ALA A 212 -29.90 13.33 -1.19
N ALA A 213 -31.18 13.66 -1.31
CA ALA A 213 -31.93 13.51 -2.57
C ALA A 213 -31.30 14.33 -3.72
N ASN A 214 -30.74 15.51 -3.42
CA ASN A 214 -30.05 16.36 -4.39
C ASN A 214 -28.57 15.95 -4.62
N SER A 215 -28.05 15.02 -3.83
CA SER A 215 -26.66 14.60 -3.78
C SER A 215 -26.47 13.10 -4.04
N GLY A 216 -27.25 12.54 -4.94
CA GLY A 216 -27.17 11.13 -5.34
C GLY A 216 -27.64 10.14 -4.27
N GLY A 217 -28.56 10.54 -3.40
CA GLY A 217 -29.11 9.67 -2.34
C GLY A 217 -28.18 9.38 -1.17
N LEU A 218 -27.00 10.03 -1.09
CA LEU A 218 -26.03 9.82 -0.02
C LEU A 218 -26.32 10.71 1.19
N ASN A 219 -26.72 10.12 2.32
CA ASN A 219 -26.84 10.79 3.61
C ASN A 219 -25.65 10.44 4.50
N LEU A 220 -24.90 11.46 4.92
CA LEU A 220 -23.71 11.36 5.78
C LEU A 220 -23.97 11.79 7.22
N SER A 221 -25.24 11.88 7.66
CA SER A 221 -25.56 12.11 9.07
C SER A 221 -24.96 10.99 9.94
N PRO A 222 -24.44 11.30 11.15
CA PRO A 222 -23.66 10.36 11.94
C PRO A 222 -24.29 8.99 12.20
N ASP A 223 -25.60 8.96 12.36
CA ASP A 223 -26.40 7.77 12.69
C ASP A 223 -26.66 6.84 11.51
N VAL A 224 -26.44 7.28 10.28
CA VAL A 224 -26.77 6.50 9.07
C VAL A 224 -25.64 6.49 8.03
N ALA A 225 -24.59 7.26 8.23
CA ALA A 225 -23.53 7.45 7.24
C ALA A 225 -22.81 6.15 6.89
N TYR A 226 -22.50 5.32 7.89
CA TYR A 226 -21.79 4.07 7.68
C TYR A 226 -22.59 3.13 6.77
N GLU A 227 -23.83 2.91 7.12
CA GLU A 227 -24.75 2.02 6.40
C GLU A 227 -25.11 2.56 4.99
N ASN A 228 -24.96 3.86 4.77
CA ASN A 228 -25.16 4.49 3.46
C ASN A 228 -23.90 4.47 2.58
N LEU A 229 -22.77 4.13 3.15
CA LEU A 229 -21.47 4.12 2.44
C LEU A 229 -20.99 2.71 2.13
N VAL A 230 -20.87 1.85 3.15
CA VAL A 230 -20.16 0.56 3.02
C VAL A 230 -21.04 -0.47 2.33
N ASN A 231 -20.52 -1.09 1.29
CA ASN A 231 -21.22 -2.08 0.44
C ASN A 231 -22.53 -1.53 -0.17
N VAL A 232 -22.57 -0.26 -0.49
CA VAL A 232 -23.75 0.40 -1.11
C VAL A 232 -23.40 0.88 -2.50
N PHE A 233 -24.03 0.29 -3.48
CA PHE A 233 -23.81 0.60 -4.89
C PHE A 233 -24.16 2.06 -5.22
N SER A 234 -23.35 2.69 -6.05
CA SER A 234 -23.55 4.04 -6.58
C SER A 234 -23.88 4.00 -8.07
N GLU A 235 -25.12 4.35 -8.42
CA GLU A 235 -25.54 4.46 -9.82
C GLU A 235 -24.67 5.42 -10.64
N LEU A 236 -24.23 6.53 -10.04
CA LEU A 236 -23.35 7.48 -10.72
C LEU A 236 -21.93 6.93 -10.92
N GLY A 237 -21.42 6.22 -9.93
CA GLY A 237 -20.05 5.67 -9.93
C GLY A 237 -19.93 4.33 -10.65
N GLN A 238 -21.05 3.61 -10.84
CA GLN A 238 -21.11 2.22 -11.32
C GLN A 238 -20.17 1.30 -10.52
N MET A 239 -20.05 1.58 -9.22
CA MET A 239 -19.26 0.84 -8.23
C MET A 239 -19.83 1.13 -6.83
N ASP A 240 -19.36 0.44 -5.81
CA ASP A 240 -19.80 0.73 -4.46
C ASP A 240 -19.30 2.11 -3.97
N ARG A 241 -20.07 2.73 -3.10
CA ARG A 241 -19.66 3.98 -2.47
C ARG A 241 -18.39 3.76 -1.65
N VAL A 242 -18.32 2.65 -0.94
CA VAL A 242 -17.15 2.13 -0.27
C VAL A 242 -17.14 0.61 -0.41
N GLU A 243 -16.18 0.08 -1.16
CA GLU A 243 -15.86 -1.35 -1.22
C GLU A 243 -14.74 -1.63 -0.21
N PRO A 244 -15.01 -2.37 0.88
CA PRO A 244 -13.99 -2.71 1.86
C PRO A 244 -12.79 -3.41 1.25
N GLY A 245 -11.58 -2.93 1.53
CA GLY A 245 -10.34 -3.48 1.00
C GLY A 245 -9.91 -2.94 -0.37
N SER A 246 -10.75 -2.15 -1.05
CA SER A 246 -10.42 -1.59 -2.38
C SER A 246 -10.69 -0.07 -2.45
N PRO A 247 -9.82 0.77 -1.87
CA PRO A 247 -10.05 2.21 -1.84
C PRO A 247 -9.99 2.86 -3.21
N THR A 248 -8.94 2.59 -3.99
CA THR A 248 -8.65 3.30 -5.23
C THR A 248 -9.52 2.81 -6.40
N ASN A 249 -9.75 1.52 -6.50
CA ASN A 249 -10.35 0.92 -7.69
C ASN A 249 -11.88 0.83 -7.60
N ASP A 250 -12.43 0.41 -6.47
CA ASP A 250 -13.83 0.07 -6.36
C ASP A 250 -14.60 0.92 -5.33
N SER A 251 -13.97 1.98 -4.75
CA SER A 251 -14.63 2.87 -3.77
C SER A 251 -14.88 4.27 -4.33
N PHE A 252 -16.12 4.56 -4.68
CA PHE A 252 -16.50 5.83 -5.29
C PHE A 252 -16.27 7.04 -4.37
N LEU A 253 -16.44 6.89 -3.05
CA LEU A 253 -16.15 7.93 -2.07
C LEU A 253 -14.70 8.41 -2.17
N PHE A 254 -13.75 7.47 -2.14
CA PHE A 254 -12.33 7.82 -2.23
C PHE A 254 -12.02 8.52 -3.55
N ARG A 255 -12.50 7.99 -4.67
CA ARG A 255 -12.27 8.57 -5.99
C ARG A 255 -12.82 9.99 -6.11
N LYS A 256 -14.01 10.26 -5.58
CA LYS A 256 -14.62 11.61 -5.56
C LYS A 256 -13.78 12.62 -4.78
N LEU A 257 -13.24 12.21 -3.64
CA LEU A 257 -12.38 13.05 -2.80
C LEU A 257 -10.99 13.23 -3.43
N ALA A 258 -10.41 12.17 -3.98
CA ALA A 258 -9.13 12.20 -4.67
C ALA A 258 -9.16 13.06 -5.95
N ALA A 259 -10.29 13.07 -6.67
CA ALA A 259 -10.48 13.95 -7.83
C ALA A 259 -10.26 15.42 -7.49
N LYS A 260 -10.65 15.86 -6.31
CA LYS A 260 -10.42 17.22 -5.86
C LYS A 260 -9.08 17.44 -5.15
N THR A 261 -8.63 16.47 -4.37
CA THR A 261 -7.44 16.60 -3.53
C THR A 261 -6.14 16.33 -4.30
N LYS A 262 -6.17 15.37 -5.22
CA LYS A 262 -5.00 14.92 -6.02
C LYS A 262 -5.16 15.15 -7.53
N GLY A 263 -6.30 15.66 -7.99
CA GLY A 263 -6.57 15.85 -9.43
C GLY A 263 -6.84 14.55 -10.19
N LEU A 264 -7.38 13.52 -9.52
CA LEU A 264 -7.74 12.26 -10.17
C LEU A 264 -8.79 12.52 -11.27
N GLU A 265 -8.46 12.19 -12.50
CA GLU A 265 -9.35 12.35 -13.67
C GLU A 265 -10.26 11.14 -13.88
N GLY A 266 -11.26 11.27 -14.74
CA GLY A 266 -12.17 10.18 -15.12
C GLY A 266 -13.20 9.80 -14.04
N VAL A 267 -13.38 10.60 -13.01
CA VAL A 267 -14.36 10.35 -11.95
C VAL A 267 -15.70 11.01 -12.31
N PRO A 268 -16.80 10.25 -12.44
CA PRO A 268 -18.11 10.80 -12.83
C PRO A 268 -18.62 11.88 -11.85
N GLY A 269 -19.24 12.91 -12.40
CA GLY A 269 -19.86 14.00 -11.65
C GLY A 269 -18.84 14.98 -11.04
N THR A 270 -19.32 15.91 -10.22
CA THR A 270 -18.49 16.97 -9.63
C THR A 270 -17.53 16.43 -8.56
N PRO A 271 -16.22 16.77 -8.58
CA PRO A 271 -15.30 16.43 -7.51
C PRO A 271 -15.74 16.97 -6.15
N MET A 272 -15.51 16.18 -5.09
CA MET A 272 -15.94 16.53 -3.72
C MET A 272 -14.74 16.96 -2.83
N PRO A 273 -15.00 17.86 -1.86
CA PRO A 273 -16.23 18.58 -1.52
C PRO A 273 -16.60 19.66 -2.55
N GLN A 274 -17.85 19.69 -3.00
CA GLN A 274 -18.31 20.70 -3.96
C GLN A 274 -18.43 22.07 -3.30
N GLY A 275 -17.91 23.11 -3.94
CA GLY A 275 -17.99 24.49 -3.43
C GLY A 275 -17.12 24.78 -2.20
N LEU A 276 -16.47 23.78 -1.60
CA LEU A 276 -15.59 23.89 -0.42
C LEU A 276 -14.14 23.58 -0.82
N PRO A 277 -13.13 23.95 -0.01
CA PRO A 277 -11.76 23.54 -0.22
C PRO A 277 -11.64 22.01 -0.27
N ALA A 278 -10.59 21.51 -0.94
CA ALA A 278 -10.23 20.09 -0.87
C ALA A 278 -9.95 19.68 0.60
N ILE A 279 -10.16 18.41 0.93
CA ILE A 279 -9.69 17.87 2.20
C ILE A 279 -8.16 17.80 2.19
N SER A 280 -7.51 17.70 3.34
CA SER A 280 -6.06 17.55 3.40
C SER A 280 -5.61 16.20 2.84
N ALA A 281 -4.33 16.11 2.45
CA ALA A 281 -3.74 14.83 2.03
C ALA A 281 -3.84 13.77 3.15
N ASP A 282 -3.61 14.16 4.41
CA ASP A 282 -3.72 13.29 5.58
C ASP A 282 -5.15 12.77 5.80
N GLN A 283 -6.16 13.64 5.61
CA GLN A 283 -7.57 13.23 5.71
C GLN A 283 -7.95 12.24 4.60
N LEU A 284 -7.46 12.46 3.39
CA LEU A 284 -7.67 11.53 2.28
C LEU A 284 -6.97 10.20 2.54
N GLU A 285 -5.74 10.24 3.07
CA GLU A 285 -4.99 9.04 3.43
C GLU A 285 -5.65 8.25 4.56
N ALA A 286 -6.18 8.93 5.57
CA ALA A 286 -6.93 8.27 6.63
C ALA A 286 -8.17 7.52 6.10
N ILE A 287 -8.88 8.10 5.13
CA ILE A 287 -10.00 7.43 4.44
C ILE A 287 -9.50 6.25 3.63
N ARG A 288 -8.38 6.39 2.92
CA ARG A 288 -7.77 5.32 2.13
C ARG A 288 -7.42 4.12 3.02
N LEU A 289 -6.70 4.37 4.11
CA LEU A 289 -6.33 3.33 5.08
C LEU A 289 -7.57 2.69 5.71
N TRP A 290 -8.57 3.48 6.09
CA TRP A 290 -9.81 2.96 6.65
C TRP A 290 -10.50 2.00 5.68
N ILE A 291 -10.61 2.35 4.41
CA ILE A 291 -11.18 1.47 3.38
C ILE A 291 -10.30 0.25 3.15
N GLN A 292 -8.99 0.44 3.04
CA GLN A 292 -8.02 -0.65 2.84
C GLN A 292 -8.09 -1.68 3.97
N TYR A 293 -8.27 -1.23 5.20
CA TYR A 293 -8.44 -2.09 6.37
C TYR A 293 -9.92 -2.46 6.60
N SER A 294 -10.62 -2.76 5.49
CA SER A 294 -11.99 -3.30 5.46
C SER A 294 -13.08 -2.37 5.96
N ALA A 295 -12.84 -1.06 5.94
CA ALA A 295 -13.82 -0.04 6.28
C ALA A 295 -14.55 -0.28 7.61
N GLN A 296 -13.87 -0.83 8.62
CA GLN A 296 -14.46 -1.25 9.89
C GLN A 296 -15.14 -0.10 10.63
N LYS A 297 -16.30 -0.35 11.22
CA LYS A 297 -17.05 0.65 11.98
C LYS A 297 -16.44 0.90 13.35
N GLU A 298 -15.91 -0.16 13.97
CA GLU A 298 -15.33 -0.09 15.30
C GLU A 298 -13.83 -0.38 15.26
N GLY A 299 -13.10 0.03 16.28
CA GLY A 299 -11.66 -0.13 16.36
C GLY A 299 -10.87 0.95 15.63
N VAL A 300 -9.56 0.88 15.76
CA VAL A 300 -8.62 1.84 15.20
C VAL A 300 -7.81 1.17 14.11
N VAL A 301 -7.80 1.81 12.95
CA VAL A 301 -6.98 1.39 11.82
C VAL A 301 -5.56 1.90 12.02
N VAL A 302 -4.60 0.99 11.90
CA VAL A 302 -3.18 1.30 12.02
C VAL A 302 -2.75 2.38 11.01
N GLY A 303 -1.93 3.33 11.47
CA GLY A 303 -1.45 4.44 10.66
C GLY A 303 -2.41 5.63 10.58
N THR A 304 -3.64 5.53 11.13
CA THR A 304 -4.58 6.67 11.15
C THR A 304 -4.46 7.54 12.39
N GLU A 305 -3.73 7.11 13.41
CA GLU A 305 -3.66 7.77 14.74
C GLU A 305 -3.17 9.21 14.67
N GLY A 306 -2.26 9.50 13.75
CA GLY A 306 -1.72 10.84 13.54
C GLY A 306 -2.41 11.67 12.45
N LEU A 307 -3.05 11.01 11.48
CA LEU A 307 -3.54 11.65 10.26
C LEU A 307 -4.78 12.52 10.46
N LEU A 308 -5.61 12.22 11.47
CA LEU A 308 -6.86 12.91 11.74
C LEU A 308 -6.73 13.93 12.88
N ASN A 309 -5.53 14.21 13.35
CA ASN A 309 -5.31 15.07 14.51
C ASN A 309 -6.16 14.65 15.74
N SER A 310 -6.35 13.36 15.94
CA SER A 310 -7.19 12.74 16.96
C SER A 310 -6.34 11.95 17.96
N CYS A 311 -6.89 11.73 19.16
CA CYS A 311 -6.37 10.78 20.14
C CYS A 311 -7.14 9.47 19.98
N LEU A 312 -6.68 8.65 19.07
CA LEU A 312 -7.19 7.29 18.93
C LEU A 312 -6.46 6.36 19.91
N PRO A 313 -7.13 5.34 20.46
CA PRO A 313 -6.44 4.28 21.20
C PRO A 313 -5.45 3.56 20.26
N PRO A 314 -4.50 2.80 20.82
CA PRO A 314 -3.63 1.97 19.99
C PRO A 314 -4.43 1.05 19.07
N ALA A 315 -3.99 0.95 17.83
CA ALA A 315 -4.57 0.01 16.88
C ALA A 315 -4.28 -1.43 17.31
N LYS A 316 -5.18 -2.34 16.96
CA LYS A 316 -5.00 -3.78 17.11
C LYS A 316 -4.97 -4.42 15.72
N PRO A 317 -4.32 -5.58 15.56
CA PRO A 317 -4.37 -6.30 14.31
C PRO A 317 -5.82 -6.59 13.90
N PRO A 318 -6.29 -6.07 12.77
CA PRO A 318 -7.61 -6.44 12.27
C PRO A 318 -7.54 -7.82 11.62
N HIS A 319 -8.61 -8.59 11.76
CA HIS A 319 -8.79 -9.84 11.04
C HIS A 319 -10.12 -9.83 10.33
N LEU A 320 -10.12 -10.36 9.11
CA LEU A 320 -11.30 -10.46 8.29
C LEU A 320 -12.11 -11.69 8.66
N ASP A 321 -13.43 -11.55 8.66
CA ASP A 321 -14.31 -12.71 8.57
C ASP A 321 -14.15 -13.35 7.18
N PRO A 322 -14.19 -14.70 7.09
CA PRO A 322 -14.13 -15.36 5.80
C PRO A 322 -15.20 -14.82 4.84
N PRO A 323 -14.83 -14.43 3.60
CA PRO A 323 -15.82 -14.00 2.62
C PRO A 323 -16.75 -15.18 2.26
N ALA A 324 -17.97 -14.85 1.89
CA ALA A 324 -18.91 -15.88 1.43
C ALA A 324 -18.32 -16.62 0.21
N PRO A 325 -18.33 -17.95 0.21
CA PRO A 325 -17.94 -18.71 -0.96
C PRO A 325 -18.95 -18.48 -2.10
N PRO A 326 -18.58 -18.74 -3.36
CA PRO A 326 -19.53 -18.79 -4.46
C PRO A 326 -20.71 -19.71 -4.14
N VAL A 327 -21.88 -19.38 -4.67
CA VAL A 327 -23.04 -20.26 -4.54
C VAL A 327 -22.70 -21.66 -5.08
N ALA A 328 -23.17 -22.69 -4.40
CA ALA A 328 -22.89 -24.07 -4.80
C ALA A 328 -23.28 -24.32 -6.26
N GLY A 329 -22.33 -24.78 -7.06
CA GLY A 329 -22.48 -24.97 -8.50
C GLY A 329 -22.13 -23.77 -9.37
N GLU A 330 -21.86 -22.59 -8.80
CA GLU A 330 -21.49 -21.39 -9.55
C GLU A 330 -19.98 -21.07 -9.46
N GLY A 331 -19.26 -21.75 -8.57
CA GLY A 331 -17.83 -21.52 -8.40
C GLY A 331 -17.24 -22.33 -7.26
N VAL A 332 -15.99 -22.04 -6.94
CA VAL A 332 -15.22 -22.67 -5.86
C VAL A 332 -14.48 -21.61 -5.07
N GLN A 333 -14.25 -21.87 -3.79
CA GLN A 333 -13.39 -21.05 -2.93
C GLN A 333 -12.15 -21.85 -2.56
N TYR A 334 -11.00 -21.26 -2.81
CA TYR A 334 -9.69 -21.73 -2.33
C TYR A 334 -9.28 -20.94 -1.10
N TYR A 335 -8.56 -21.57 -0.19
CA TYR A 335 -8.17 -20.96 1.08
C TYR A 335 -6.71 -21.21 1.41
N ALA A 336 -5.99 -20.12 1.58
CA ALA A 336 -4.65 -20.13 2.13
C ALA A 336 -4.71 -19.97 3.65
N HIS A 337 -4.24 -20.97 4.36
CA HIS A 337 -4.29 -21.03 5.82
C HIS A 337 -3.44 -19.93 6.47
N PRO A 338 -3.79 -19.50 7.69
CA PRO A 338 -3.06 -18.45 8.37
C PRO A 338 -1.60 -18.84 8.65
N TRP A 339 -0.72 -17.86 8.51
CA TRP A 339 0.67 -17.93 8.91
C TRP A 339 1.03 -16.72 9.76
N ASP A 340 1.82 -16.96 10.83
CA ASP A 340 2.08 -15.95 11.86
C ASP A 340 3.13 -14.94 11.43
N ILE A 341 2.95 -13.69 11.84
CA ILE A 341 3.88 -12.58 11.63
C ILE A 341 4.18 -11.99 13.02
N ALA A 342 5.46 -11.89 13.36
CA ALA A 342 5.88 -11.34 14.64
C ALA A 342 5.52 -9.85 14.76
N ALA A 343 5.55 -9.32 15.99
CA ALA A 343 5.35 -7.91 16.25
C ALA A 343 6.44 -7.06 15.58
N ASN A 344 6.10 -5.93 14.98
CA ASN A 344 7.03 -5.02 14.30
C ASN A 344 7.92 -5.72 13.26
N ASP A 345 7.33 -6.63 12.48
CA ASP A 345 8.05 -7.45 11.53
C ASP A 345 7.41 -7.38 10.13
N GLU A 346 8.20 -7.70 9.13
CA GLU A 346 7.82 -7.86 7.73
C GLU A 346 8.26 -9.25 7.32
N ASP A 347 7.34 -10.09 6.86
CA ASP A 347 7.66 -11.47 6.49
C ASP A 347 6.97 -11.87 5.19
N GLU A 348 7.54 -12.85 4.53
CA GLU A 348 7.01 -13.45 3.30
C GLU A 348 6.78 -14.92 3.53
N GLY A 349 5.51 -15.33 3.45
CA GLY A 349 5.08 -16.70 3.58
C GLY A 349 4.90 -17.37 2.22
N CYS A 350 5.51 -18.54 2.05
CA CYS A 350 5.29 -19.39 0.88
C CYS A 350 4.90 -20.78 1.32
N TYR A 351 3.74 -21.25 0.89
CA TYR A 351 3.28 -22.60 1.23
C TYR A 351 2.31 -23.13 0.20
N ALA A 352 2.05 -24.41 0.26
CA ALA A 352 1.22 -25.11 -0.70
C ALA A 352 0.00 -25.73 -0.05
N THR A 353 -1.11 -25.73 -0.79
CA THR A 353 -2.27 -26.56 -0.52
C THR A 353 -2.51 -27.50 -1.69
N TYR A 354 -3.00 -28.69 -1.46
CA TYR A 354 -3.52 -29.56 -2.51
C TYR A 354 -5.03 -29.42 -2.54
N GLU A 355 -5.53 -29.04 -3.68
CA GLU A 355 -6.95 -28.84 -3.87
C GLU A 355 -7.51 -29.89 -4.83
N ASN A 356 -8.66 -30.44 -4.47
CA ASN A 356 -9.44 -31.36 -5.29
C ASN A 356 -10.89 -30.90 -5.22
N VAL A 357 -11.27 -30.06 -6.18
CA VAL A 357 -12.57 -29.39 -6.14
C VAL A 357 -13.62 -30.14 -6.96
N ALA A 358 -14.83 -30.20 -6.42
CA ALA A 358 -15.97 -30.77 -7.13
C ALA A 358 -16.48 -29.78 -8.17
N ILE A 359 -16.43 -30.15 -9.46
CA ILE A 359 -16.87 -29.33 -10.57
C ILE A 359 -18.19 -29.92 -11.12
N PRO A 360 -19.26 -29.14 -11.34
CA PRO A 360 -20.43 -29.60 -12.07
C PRO A 360 -20.09 -30.07 -13.49
N ASP A 361 -20.80 -31.07 -14.00
CA ASP A 361 -20.45 -31.71 -15.27
C ASP A 361 -20.46 -30.76 -16.46
N GLU A 362 -21.34 -29.77 -16.47
CA GLU A 362 -21.45 -28.74 -17.51
C GLU A 362 -20.22 -27.81 -17.60
N PHE A 363 -19.40 -27.73 -16.54
CA PHE A 363 -18.18 -26.91 -16.51
C PHE A 363 -16.91 -27.74 -16.69
N LYS A 364 -16.97 -29.07 -16.60
CA LYS A 364 -15.82 -29.96 -16.78
C LYS A 364 -15.35 -30.01 -18.22
N ILE A 365 -14.04 -29.95 -18.37
CA ILE A 365 -13.36 -30.17 -19.65
C ILE A 365 -12.14 -31.07 -19.45
N PRO A 366 -11.70 -31.80 -20.47
CA PRO A 366 -10.35 -32.34 -20.49
C PRO A 366 -9.33 -31.19 -20.43
N CYS A 367 -8.31 -31.34 -19.58
CA CYS A 367 -7.30 -30.31 -19.50
C CYS A 367 -6.53 -30.15 -20.82
N PRO A 368 -6.14 -28.94 -21.21
CA PRO A 368 -5.15 -28.73 -22.24
C PRO A 368 -3.79 -29.30 -21.81
N ASP A 369 -2.87 -29.52 -22.78
CA ASP A 369 -1.53 -30.05 -22.50
C ASP A 369 -0.77 -29.21 -21.47
N PHE A 370 -0.99 -27.92 -21.48
CA PHE A 370 -0.45 -27.00 -20.49
C PHE A 370 -0.79 -27.42 -19.03
N TRP A 371 -1.97 -27.95 -18.77
CA TRP A 371 -2.41 -28.43 -17.46
C TRP A 371 -2.34 -29.98 -17.32
N GLY A 372 -1.44 -30.62 -18.05
CA GLY A 372 -1.18 -32.06 -17.93
C GLY A 372 -1.99 -32.96 -18.88
N GLY A 373 -2.69 -32.35 -19.83
CA GLY A 373 -3.36 -33.04 -20.93
C GLY A 373 -4.72 -33.67 -20.59
N PRO A 374 -5.35 -34.33 -21.57
CA PRO A 374 -6.75 -34.69 -21.53
C PRO A 374 -7.11 -35.80 -20.52
N SER A 375 -6.15 -36.43 -19.89
CA SER A 375 -6.37 -37.37 -18.77
C SER A 375 -6.73 -36.68 -17.45
N LYS A 376 -6.57 -35.36 -17.36
CA LYS A 376 -6.91 -34.53 -16.21
C LYS A 376 -8.21 -33.78 -16.44
N THR A 377 -8.87 -33.38 -15.36
CA THR A 377 -10.09 -32.57 -15.39
C THR A 377 -9.74 -31.11 -15.13
N CYS A 378 -10.20 -30.23 -15.99
CA CYS A 378 -10.17 -28.80 -15.82
C CYS A 378 -11.56 -28.21 -15.85
N TYR A 379 -11.65 -26.91 -15.61
CA TYR A 379 -12.90 -26.15 -15.70
C TYR A 379 -12.66 -24.73 -16.22
N PHE A 380 -13.71 -24.15 -16.80
CA PHE A 380 -13.71 -22.76 -17.25
C PHE A 380 -14.14 -21.80 -16.14
N PHE A 381 -13.50 -20.63 -16.06
CA PHE A 381 -13.91 -19.54 -15.18
C PHE A 381 -13.85 -18.20 -15.90
N ASN A 382 -14.64 -17.20 -15.47
CA ASN A 382 -14.67 -15.85 -16.03
C ASN A 382 -14.61 -14.73 -15.00
N LYS A 383 -14.56 -15.07 -13.73
CA LYS A 383 -14.47 -14.10 -12.64
C LYS A 383 -13.69 -14.69 -11.47
N THR A 384 -12.88 -13.85 -10.83
CA THR A 384 -12.18 -14.18 -9.60
C THR A 384 -12.30 -13.05 -8.57
N GLU A 385 -12.27 -13.41 -7.29
CA GLU A 385 -12.23 -12.47 -6.17
C GLU A 385 -11.19 -12.97 -5.17
N LEU A 386 -10.17 -12.17 -4.93
CA LEU A 386 -9.16 -12.42 -3.90
C LEU A 386 -9.45 -11.54 -2.70
N THR A 387 -9.55 -12.14 -1.53
CA THR A 387 -9.64 -11.46 -0.24
C THR A 387 -8.47 -11.91 0.62
N GLN A 388 -7.74 -10.97 1.19
CA GLN A 388 -6.59 -11.23 2.05
C GLN A 388 -6.60 -10.28 3.25
N GLU A 389 -5.89 -10.64 4.32
CA GLU A 389 -5.83 -9.79 5.50
C GLU A 389 -5.31 -8.39 5.17
N PRO A 390 -5.81 -7.34 5.85
CA PRO A 390 -5.47 -5.94 5.54
C PRO A 390 -3.99 -5.59 5.72
N ASN A 391 -3.24 -6.40 6.47
CA ASN A 391 -1.80 -6.27 6.65
C ASN A 391 -0.99 -6.89 5.50
N SER A 392 -1.65 -7.50 4.52
CA SER A 392 -0.99 -8.02 3.32
C SER A 392 -0.45 -6.90 2.45
N HIS A 393 0.79 -7.06 2.00
CA HIS A 393 1.38 -6.18 1.00
C HIS A 393 1.05 -6.67 -0.41
N HIS A 394 1.24 -7.94 -0.65
CA HIS A 394 0.81 -8.60 -1.87
C HIS A 394 0.61 -10.10 -1.67
N SER A 395 -0.18 -10.68 -2.55
CA SER A 395 -0.24 -12.11 -2.79
C SER A 395 0.03 -12.40 -4.25
N ILE A 396 0.75 -13.48 -4.49
CA ILE A 396 0.94 -14.06 -5.81
C ILE A 396 0.54 -15.53 -5.70
N ILE A 397 -0.43 -15.95 -6.49
CA ILE A 397 -0.98 -17.31 -6.45
C ILE A 397 -0.52 -18.05 -7.68
N HIS A 398 0.08 -19.21 -7.49
CA HIS A 398 0.53 -20.08 -8.54
C HIS A 398 -0.16 -21.44 -8.51
N ILE A 399 -0.22 -22.12 -9.64
CA ILE A 399 -0.53 -23.54 -9.70
C ILE A 399 0.73 -24.28 -10.10
N TYR A 400 1.19 -25.19 -9.23
CA TYR A 400 2.42 -25.93 -9.48
C TYR A 400 2.23 -26.96 -10.59
N ARG A 401 3.13 -26.95 -11.56
CA ARG A 401 3.16 -27.92 -12.65
C ARG A 401 4.29 -28.92 -12.52
N GLY A 402 5.44 -28.47 -12.04
CA GLY A 402 6.67 -29.27 -11.83
C GLY A 402 7.02 -30.20 -12.99
N GLN A 403 8.21 -30.76 -12.95
CA GLN A 403 8.61 -31.76 -13.96
C GLN A 403 7.89 -33.11 -13.85
N PHE A 404 7.25 -33.38 -12.70
CA PHE A 404 6.51 -34.62 -12.45
C PHE A 404 5.00 -34.48 -12.69
N GLY A 405 4.52 -33.29 -13.06
CA GLY A 405 3.10 -32.96 -13.21
C GLY A 405 2.46 -32.41 -11.93
N ILE A 406 1.24 -31.91 -12.08
CA ILE A 406 0.52 -31.14 -11.03
C ILE A 406 0.11 -31.96 -9.80
N ASP A 407 0.11 -33.28 -9.89
CA ASP A 407 -0.30 -34.21 -8.86
C ASP A 407 0.61 -35.45 -8.78
N ALA A 408 1.81 -35.36 -9.35
CA ALA A 408 2.74 -36.48 -9.40
C ALA A 408 3.41 -36.75 -8.04
N PRO A 409 3.89 -37.99 -7.80
CA PRO A 409 4.76 -38.30 -6.69
C PRO A 409 6.01 -37.40 -6.68
N GLY A 410 6.50 -37.02 -5.52
CA GLY A 410 7.69 -36.18 -5.37
C GLY A 410 7.41 -34.66 -5.46
N MET A 411 6.14 -34.27 -5.37
CA MET A 411 5.75 -32.86 -5.41
C MET A 411 6.50 -32.01 -4.40
N GLY A 412 7.16 -30.95 -4.90
CA GLY A 412 7.88 -30.00 -4.08
C GLY A 412 9.20 -30.51 -3.46
N HIS A 413 9.66 -31.72 -3.79
CA HIS A 413 11.00 -32.19 -3.43
C HIS A 413 12.06 -31.59 -4.35
N TYR A 414 13.17 -31.19 -3.76
CA TYR A 414 14.26 -30.52 -4.48
C TYR A 414 15.65 -30.95 -4.00
N CYS A 415 16.64 -30.75 -4.85
CA CYS A 415 18.02 -31.04 -4.55
C CYS A 415 18.65 -29.97 -3.64
N LYS A 416 19.01 -30.36 -2.42
CA LYS A 416 19.76 -29.52 -1.48
C LYS A 416 21.25 -29.92 -1.55
N GLY A 417 22.10 -28.97 -1.89
CA GLY A 417 23.51 -29.25 -2.12
C GLY A 417 23.75 -29.97 -3.46
N GLY A 418 24.83 -30.76 -3.56
CA GLY A 418 25.20 -31.49 -4.77
C GLY A 418 25.79 -30.65 -5.88
N ASP A 419 25.67 -31.15 -7.11
CA ASP A 419 26.23 -30.51 -8.30
C ASP A 419 25.56 -29.16 -8.55
N ALA A 420 26.33 -28.14 -8.93
CA ALA A 420 25.85 -26.78 -9.10
C ALA A 420 24.69 -26.65 -10.13
N ASP A 421 24.70 -27.50 -11.16
CA ASP A 421 23.68 -27.55 -12.19
C ASP A 421 22.41 -28.31 -11.79
N LYS A 422 22.45 -29.04 -10.68
CA LYS A 422 21.33 -29.84 -10.14
C LYS A 422 20.74 -29.22 -8.88
N ARG A 423 21.46 -28.33 -8.24
CA ARG A 423 21.02 -27.66 -7.00
C ARG A 423 19.72 -26.89 -7.25
N ASN A 424 18.77 -27.02 -6.30
CA ASN A 424 17.44 -26.44 -6.38
C ASN A 424 16.55 -26.93 -7.52
N LYS A 425 16.95 -27.98 -8.24
CA LYS A 425 16.07 -28.63 -9.22
C LYS A 425 15.22 -29.69 -8.53
N ALA A 426 14.04 -29.94 -9.10
CA ALA A 426 13.13 -30.96 -8.62
C ALA A 426 13.78 -32.35 -8.64
N CYS A 427 13.45 -33.15 -7.62
CA CYS A 427 13.88 -34.53 -7.51
C CYS A 427 12.76 -35.41 -6.99
N ASP A 428 12.82 -36.71 -7.26
CA ASP A 428 11.85 -37.71 -6.81
C ASP A 428 12.46 -38.59 -5.70
N PRO A 429 12.06 -38.40 -4.43
CA PRO A 429 12.56 -39.22 -3.35
C PRO A 429 12.03 -40.65 -3.37
N ALA A 430 10.93 -40.92 -4.06
CA ALA A 430 10.37 -42.28 -4.21
C ALA A 430 11.13 -43.11 -5.26
N ASN A 431 11.94 -42.47 -6.08
CA ASN A 431 12.69 -43.13 -7.14
C ASN A 431 14.18 -42.83 -7.07
N PRO A 432 14.86 -43.11 -5.94
CA PRO A 432 16.28 -42.82 -5.76
C PRO A 432 17.18 -43.60 -6.69
N GLY A 433 16.66 -44.58 -7.41
CA GLY A 433 17.42 -45.52 -8.21
C GLY A 433 17.42 -45.31 -9.71
N VAL A 434 16.91 -44.20 -10.23
CA VAL A 434 17.07 -43.92 -11.68
C VAL A 434 18.49 -43.54 -12.02
N ALA A 435 19.31 -43.32 -11.01
CA ALA A 435 20.76 -43.33 -11.10
C ALA A 435 21.31 -43.69 -9.73
N ALA A 436 22.00 -44.79 -9.65
CA ALA A 436 22.71 -45.22 -8.43
C ALA A 436 24.00 -44.41 -8.26
N PRO A 437 24.37 -44.10 -7.06
CA PRO A 437 23.65 -44.15 -5.80
C PRO A 437 22.73 -42.98 -5.58
N ALA A 438 21.90 -43.02 -4.52
CA ALA A 438 20.87 -42.01 -4.21
C ALA A 438 21.27 -40.51 -4.22
N GLY A 439 22.50 -40.23 -4.60
CA GLY A 439 23.02 -38.87 -4.81
C GLY A 439 22.93 -38.35 -6.24
N ASP A 440 22.58 -39.18 -7.22
CA ASP A 440 22.80 -38.81 -8.62
C ASP A 440 21.75 -37.86 -9.19
N GLN A 441 20.51 -37.86 -8.65
CA GLN A 441 19.54 -36.85 -9.06
C GLN A 441 20.04 -35.44 -8.65
N CYS A 442 20.69 -35.35 -7.49
CA CYS A 442 21.19 -34.10 -6.92
C CYS A 442 22.72 -33.94 -7.06
N GLY A 443 23.41 -34.96 -7.59
CA GLY A 443 24.89 -34.98 -7.70
C GLY A 443 25.59 -35.30 -6.37
N ALA A 444 26.94 -35.35 -6.43
CA ALA A 444 27.74 -35.75 -5.32
C ALA A 444 27.55 -34.90 -4.05
N GLY A 445 27.11 -35.52 -2.97
CA GLY A 445 26.83 -34.84 -1.68
C GLY A 445 25.49 -34.07 -1.65
N GLY A 446 24.67 -34.16 -2.69
CA GLY A 446 23.34 -33.62 -2.70
C GLY A 446 22.31 -34.57 -2.06
N GLN A 447 21.20 -34.03 -1.61
CA GLN A 447 20.08 -34.76 -1.03
C GLN A 447 18.79 -34.26 -1.64
N CYS A 448 17.89 -35.18 -1.97
CA CYS A 448 16.53 -34.84 -2.32
C CYS A 448 15.75 -34.57 -1.03
N THR A 449 15.29 -33.37 -0.85
CA THR A 449 14.59 -32.90 0.36
C THR A 449 13.13 -32.58 0.04
N ASP A 450 12.30 -32.58 1.07
CA ASP A 450 10.90 -32.18 0.97
C ASP A 450 10.82 -30.67 0.70
N GLY A 451 10.34 -30.27 -0.45
CA GLY A 451 10.12 -28.87 -0.79
C GLY A 451 8.92 -28.30 -0.08
N PHE A 452 7.75 -28.82 -0.34
CA PHE A 452 6.52 -28.35 0.30
C PHE A 452 6.23 -29.04 1.64
N ASN A 453 6.91 -30.10 1.98
CA ASN A 453 6.87 -30.72 3.30
C ASN A 453 5.48 -30.79 3.91
N PHE A 454 4.55 -31.52 3.27
CA PHE A 454 3.19 -31.67 3.73
C PHE A 454 3.14 -32.32 5.11
N ARG A 455 2.47 -31.66 6.05
CA ARG A 455 2.34 -32.04 7.47
C ARG A 455 0.90 -31.89 7.92
N CYS A 456 0.52 -32.74 8.84
CA CYS A 456 -0.78 -32.61 9.50
C CYS A 456 -0.80 -31.41 10.43
N GLY A 457 -1.89 -30.64 10.41
CA GLY A 457 -2.22 -29.65 11.43
C GLY A 457 -2.84 -30.29 12.68
N GLY A 458 -3.29 -29.46 13.61
CA GLY A 458 -4.10 -29.87 14.76
C GLY A 458 -3.45 -30.94 15.66
N THR A 459 -4.22 -32.00 15.98
CA THR A 459 -3.83 -33.06 16.93
C THR A 459 -2.69 -33.94 16.42
N ALA A 460 -2.54 -34.07 15.11
CA ALA A 460 -1.43 -34.79 14.46
C ALA A 460 -0.35 -33.82 13.96
N ALA A 461 -0.27 -32.65 14.56
CA ALA A 461 0.61 -31.56 14.11
C ALA A 461 2.06 -32.01 13.92
N GLY A 462 2.60 -31.68 12.76
CA GLY A 462 3.95 -31.99 12.37
C GLY A 462 4.19 -33.40 11.84
N SER A 463 3.22 -34.29 11.84
CA SER A 463 3.34 -35.61 11.21
C SER A 463 3.32 -35.48 9.69
N PRO A 464 4.22 -36.19 8.94
CA PRO A 464 4.17 -36.20 7.48
C PRO A 464 2.84 -36.75 6.97
N CYS A 465 2.34 -36.18 5.90
CA CYS A 465 1.10 -36.61 5.26
C CYS A 465 1.17 -36.51 3.72
N ASP A 466 0.36 -37.33 3.05
CA ASP A 466 0.12 -37.19 1.62
C ASP A 466 -1.22 -36.47 1.43
N PRO A 467 -1.24 -35.26 0.87
CA PRO A 467 -2.46 -34.46 0.73
C PRO A 467 -3.48 -35.06 -0.24
N ARG A 468 -3.09 -36.07 -1.01
CA ARG A 468 -3.98 -36.81 -1.94
C ARG A 468 -4.76 -37.92 -1.26
N VAL A 469 -4.35 -38.33 -0.08
CA VAL A 469 -5.00 -39.38 0.68
C VAL A 469 -6.06 -38.75 1.57
N ALA A 470 -7.30 -39.12 1.35
CA ALA A 470 -8.39 -38.71 2.23
C ALA A 470 -8.09 -39.15 3.66
N ASP A 471 -8.36 -38.29 4.61
CA ASP A 471 -8.16 -38.55 6.04
C ASP A 471 -6.72 -38.90 6.47
N ALA A 472 -5.71 -38.51 5.65
CA ALA A 472 -4.31 -38.73 6.00
C ALA A 472 -3.92 -38.17 7.38
N CYS A 473 -4.64 -37.15 7.84
CA CYS A 473 -4.47 -36.48 9.14
C CYS A 473 -5.66 -36.68 10.07
N GLY A 474 -6.56 -37.62 9.79
CA GLY A 474 -7.80 -37.79 10.52
C GLY A 474 -8.78 -36.65 10.27
N THR A 475 -9.12 -35.86 11.30
CA THR A 475 -9.97 -34.67 11.18
C THR A 475 -9.18 -33.40 10.81
N ASP A 476 -7.85 -33.48 10.89
CA ASP A 476 -6.99 -32.35 10.59
C ASP A 476 -6.64 -32.28 9.09
N LYS A 477 -6.09 -31.15 8.65
CA LYS A 477 -5.72 -30.97 7.25
C LYS A 477 -4.26 -31.32 7.00
N CYS A 478 -3.99 -31.90 5.85
CA CYS A 478 -2.64 -32.09 5.33
C CYS A 478 -2.24 -30.82 4.56
N LEU A 479 -1.28 -30.09 5.09
CA LEU A 479 -0.86 -28.77 4.59
C LEU A 479 0.60 -28.78 4.18
N GLY A 480 0.90 -28.19 3.04
CA GLY A 480 2.27 -27.91 2.64
C GLY A 480 2.75 -26.64 3.31
N VAL A 481 3.72 -26.76 4.18
CA VAL A 481 4.34 -25.62 4.86
C VAL A 481 5.77 -25.47 4.39
N TYR A 482 6.00 -24.49 3.55
CA TYR A 482 7.34 -24.11 3.15
C TYR A 482 7.54 -22.63 3.52
N ARG A 483 8.30 -22.41 4.56
CA ARG A 483 8.59 -21.07 5.06
C ARG A 483 10.08 -20.78 4.87
N THR A 484 10.41 -20.18 3.75
CA THR A 484 11.57 -19.32 3.68
C THR A 484 11.26 -18.21 2.72
N SER A 485 11.55 -16.98 3.06
CA SER A 485 11.45 -15.83 2.17
C SER A 485 12.16 -16.10 0.83
N LEU A 486 13.24 -16.90 0.81
CA LEU A 486 13.95 -17.28 -0.41
C LEU A 486 13.15 -18.18 -1.35
N ALA A 487 12.29 -19.05 -0.86
CA ALA A 487 11.50 -19.89 -1.74
C ALA A 487 10.48 -19.09 -2.53
N CYS A 488 10.01 -18.00 -1.94
CA CYS A 488 9.11 -17.07 -2.59
C CYS A 488 9.83 -16.01 -3.43
N LEU A 489 11.05 -15.62 -3.03
CA LEU A 489 11.91 -14.71 -3.79
C LEU A 489 12.28 -15.21 -5.18
N ASP A 490 12.30 -16.51 -5.35
CA ASP A 490 12.44 -17.13 -6.65
C ASP A 490 11.11 -17.21 -7.41
N PHE A 491 10.10 -16.49 -6.92
CA PHE A 491 8.72 -16.47 -7.45
C PHE A 491 8.10 -17.87 -7.55
N GLY A 492 8.38 -18.69 -6.56
CA GLY A 492 7.75 -19.98 -6.45
C GLY A 492 8.64 -21.10 -5.89
N PRO A 493 8.22 -22.36 -6.03
CA PRO A 493 8.90 -23.49 -5.45
C PRO A 493 10.33 -23.71 -6.02
N PRO A 494 11.16 -24.48 -5.32
CA PRO A 494 12.59 -24.65 -5.62
C PRO A 494 12.94 -25.14 -7.01
N ASP A 495 12.04 -25.78 -7.71
CA ASP A 495 12.22 -26.24 -9.09
C ASP A 495 12.04 -25.15 -10.14
N PHE A 496 11.83 -23.91 -9.73
CA PHE A 496 11.91 -22.71 -10.58
C PHE A 496 13.32 -22.38 -11.06
N GLY A 497 14.34 -22.97 -10.47
CA GLY A 497 15.73 -22.68 -10.82
C GLY A 497 16.29 -21.40 -10.24
N GLY A 498 15.62 -20.83 -9.22
CA GLY A 498 16.04 -19.65 -8.54
C GLY A 498 15.87 -18.35 -9.35
N LEU A 499 16.38 -17.23 -8.83
CA LEU A 499 16.38 -15.94 -9.53
C LEU A 499 16.93 -16.07 -10.97
N SER A 500 17.88 -16.96 -11.21
CA SER A 500 18.38 -17.28 -12.54
C SER A 500 17.33 -17.98 -13.41
N GLY A 501 16.43 -18.76 -12.83
CA GLY A 501 15.30 -19.39 -13.53
C GLY A 501 14.24 -18.38 -13.96
N VAL A 502 13.90 -17.44 -13.09
CA VAL A 502 12.98 -16.33 -13.41
C VAL A 502 13.58 -15.46 -14.53
N LEU A 503 14.82 -15.04 -14.39
CA LEU A 503 15.52 -14.23 -15.40
C LEU A 503 15.73 -14.96 -16.73
N SER A 504 15.66 -16.30 -16.74
CA SER A 504 15.76 -17.12 -17.95
C SER A 504 14.43 -17.54 -18.56
N GLY A 505 13.30 -17.16 -17.94
CA GLY A 505 11.95 -17.51 -18.39
C GLY A 505 11.54 -18.96 -18.11
N VAL A 506 12.35 -19.75 -17.38
CA VAL A 506 12.06 -21.17 -17.10
C VAL A 506 11.11 -21.30 -15.90
N GLY A 507 11.15 -20.34 -14.98
CA GLY A 507 10.35 -20.37 -13.75
C GLY A 507 8.85 -20.35 -14.02
N GLY A 508 8.36 -19.46 -14.86
CA GLY A 508 6.96 -19.34 -15.20
C GLY A 508 6.32 -20.58 -15.84
N ALA A 509 7.13 -21.46 -16.43
CA ALA A 509 6.63 -22.68 -17.05
C ALA A 509 6.21 -23.75 -16.02
N ASN A 510 6.84 -23.80 -14.86
CA ASN A 510 6.61 -24.85 -13.85
C ASN A 510 5.56 -24.47 -12.80
N ALA A 511 5.32 -23.17 -12.57
CA ALA A 511 4.24 -22.73 -11.72
C ALA A 511 3.74 -21.33 -12.19
N PRO A 512 2.92 -21.31 -13.23
CA PRO A 512 2.35 -20.09 -13.75
C PRO A 512 1.57 -19.38 -12.66
N GLN A 513 1.70 -18.07 -12.65
CA GLN A 513 0.86 -17.21 -11.82
C GLN A 513 -0.59 -17.28 -12.33
N VAL A 514 -1.52 -17.51 -11.43
CA VAL A 514 -2.93 -17.66 -11.74
C VAL A 514 -3.80 -16.61 -11.05
N GLY A 515 -3.24 -15.87 -10.14
CA GLY A 515 -3.89 -14.77 -9.42
C GLY A 515 -2.90 -13.97 -8.61
N GLY A 516 -3.36 -12.88 -8.06
CA GLY A 516 -2.57 -12.02 -7.18
C GLY A 516 -3.25 -10.69 -6.95
N SER A 517 -2.85 -10.02 -5.88
CA SER A 517 -3.30 -8.67 -5.54
C SER A 517 -2.31 -7.99 -4.61
N GLN A 518 -2.24 -6.67 -4.73
CA GLN A 518 -1.62 -5.78 -3.74
C GLN A 518 -2.66 -5.11 -2.82
N GLN A 519 -3.93 -5.45 -2.99
CA GLN A 519 -5.02 -4.92 -2.19
C GLN A 519 -5.63 -6.03 -1.33
N PRO A 520 -6.18 -5.72 -0.16
CA PRO A 520 -6.93 -6.68 0.65
C PRO A 520 -8.11 -7.32 -0.08
N PHE A 521 -8.71 -6.61 -1.01
CA PHE A 521 -9.74 -7.14 -1.89
C PHE A 521 -9.45 -6.78 -3.34
N ALA A 522 -9.51 -7.76 -4.23
CA ALA A 522 -9.41 -7.56 -5.68
C ALA A 522 -10.42 -8.43 -6.41
N ARG A 523 -11.18 -7.81 -7.29
CA ARG A 523 -12.12 -8.49 -8.20
C ARG A 523 -11.63 -8.36 -9.62
N SER A 524 -11.55 -9.47 -10.33
CA SER A 524 -11.32 -9.52 -11.77
C SER A 524 -12.51 -10.19 -12.43
N ALA A 525 -13.34 -9.40 -13.12
CA ALA A 525 -14.42 -9.89 -13.97
C ALA A 525 -14.00 -9.70 -15.43
N PHE A 526 -14.11 -10.75 -16.22
CA PHE A 526 -13.68 -10.71 -17.60
C PHE A 526 -14.78 -10.15 -18.51
N PRO A 527 -14.43 -9.56 -19.64
CA PRO A 527 -15.41 -9.19 -20.66
C PRO A 527 -16.20 -10.41 -21.17
N ASP A 528 -17.39 -10.17 -21.72
CA ASP A 528 -18.23 -11.21 -22.32
C ASP A 528 -17.45 -12.09 -23.29
N GLY A 529 -17.60 -13.39 -23.18
CA GLY A 529 -16.90 -14.36 -24.02
C GLY A 529 -15.46 -14.68 -23.60
N VAL A 530 -14.91 -14.03 -22.57
CA VAL A 530 -13.54 -14.26 -22.10
C VAL A 530 -13.52 -15.23 -20.94
N PHE A 531 -12.61 -16.20 -20.97
CA PHE A 531 -12.48 -17.24 -19.95
C PHE A 531 -11.02 -17.57 -19.63
N GLY A 532 -10.83 -18.12 -18.42
CA GLY A 532 -9.63 -18.81 -18.01
C GLY A 532 -9.88 -20.31 -17.79
N ILE A 533 -8.82 -21.10 -17.66
CA ILE A 533 -8.90 -22.55 -17.40
C ILE A 533 -8.02 -22.88 -16.20
N TYR A 534 -8.61 -23.55 -15.19
CA TYR A 534 -7.86 -24.13 -14.09
C TYR A 534 -8.07 -25.63 -13.98
N PRO A 535 -7.07 -26.39 -13.47
CA PRO A 535 -7.24 -27.80 -13.17
C PRO A 535 -8.09 -27.97 -11.89
N ALA A 536 -8.96 -28.99 -11.90
CA ALA A 536 -9.78 -29.31 -10.74
C ALA A 536 -8.95 -29.88 -9.58
N ASN A 537 -7.85 -30.56 -9.91
CA ASN A 537 -6.94 -31.16 -8.95
C ASN A 537 -5.54 -30.59 -9.18
N ALA A 538 -5.03 -29.87 -8.20
CA ALA A 538 -3.69 -29.27 -8.31
C ALA A 538 -3.11 -28.91 -6.94
N ILE A 539 -1.81 -28.68 -6.92
CA ILE A 539 -1.15 -27.96 -5.84
C ILE A 539 -1.20 -26.47 -6.14
N TRP A 540 -1.78 -25.74 -5.22
CA TRP A 540 -1.79 -24.28 -5.22
C TRP A 540 -0.64 -23.79 -4.32
N VAL A 541 0.14 -22.84 -4.83
CA VAL A 541 1.24 -22.22 -4.11
C VAL A 541 0.85 -20.79 -3.81
N TRP A 542 0.86 -20.47 -2.54
CA TRP A 542 0.48 -19.19 -1.98
C TRP A 542 1.76 -18.46 -1.57
N ASN A 543 2.09 -17.43 -2.31
CA ASN A 543 3.17 -16.51 -1.99
C ASN A 543 2.55 -15.22 -1.47
N SER A 544 2.72 -14.97 -0.19
CA SER A 544 2.17 -13.80 0.49
C SER A 544 3.26 -13.04 1.22
N HIS A 545 3.27 -11.75 1.02
CA HIS A 545 4.11 -10.80 1.73
C HIS A 545 3.24 -9.88 2.58
N ALA A 546 3.57 -9.74 3.84
CA ALA A 546 2.75 -8.97 4.78
C ALA A 546 3.59 -8.23 5.82
N PHE A 547 3.01 -7.17 6.37
CA PHE A 547 3.62 -6.36 7.43
C PHE A 547 2.87 -6.53 8.73
N ASN A 548 3.61 -6.44 9.83
CA ASN A 548 3.04 -6.20 11.13
C ASN A 548 3.76 -5.01 11.77
N VAL A 549 3.17 -3.84 11.69
CA VAL A 549 3.70 -2.61 12.30
C VAL A 549 3.18 -2.36 13.72
N LEU A 550 2.60 -3.39 14.34
CA LEU A 550 2.04 -3.33 15.68
C LEU A 550 2.94 -4.05 16.68
N ASP A 551 2.79 -3.72 17.96
CA ASP A 551 3.55 -4.30 19.06
C ASP A 551 3.05 -5.70 19.48
N GLU A 552 2.02 -6.24 18.81
CA GLU A 552 1.45 -7.56 19.03
C GLU A 552 1.65 -8.45 17.80
N PRO A 553 1.91 -9.77 17.96
CA PRO A 553 1.93 -10.69 16.83
C PRO A 553 0.58 -10.74 16.11
N THR A 554 0.61 -11.01 14.82
CA THR A 554 -0.58 -11.18 13.99
C THR A 554 -0.39 -12.35 13.04
N TYR A 555 -1.33 -12.54 12.11
CA TYR A 555 -1.23 -13.53 11.05
C TYR A 555 -1.75 -12.97 9.73
N ASN A 556 -1.42 -13.64 8.63
CA ASN A 556 -2.00 -13.39 7.32
C ASN A 556 -2.70 -14.64 6.82
N GLN A 557 -3.83 -14.48 6.17
CA GLN A 557 -4.61 -15.54 5.50
C GLN A 557 -5.30 -14.94 4.28
N GLN A 558 -5.75 -15.80 3.37
CA GLN A 558 -6.40 -15.33 2.15
C GLN A 558 -7.37 -16.34 1.58
N TRP A 559 -8.37 -15.83 0.88
CA TRP A 559 -9.39 -16.60 0.18
C TRP A 559 -9.41 -16.20 -1.29
N TYR A 560 -9.60 -17.16 -2.16
CA TYR A 560 -9.68 -16.94 -3.58
C TYR A 560 -10.93 -17.61 -4.14
N ASN A 561 -11.95 -16.80 -4.44
CA ASN A 561 -13.17 -17.24 -5.10
C ASN A 561 -12.96 -17.27 -6.60
N VAL A 562 -13.32 -18.37 -7.23
CA VAL A 562 -13.26 -18.54 -8.68
C VAL A 562 -14.65 -18.95 -9.15
N TYR A 563 -15.21 -18.18 -10.09
CA TYR A 563 -16.57 -18.38 -10.60
C TYR A 563 -16.54 -19.05 -11.96
N PHE A 564 -17.37 -20.07 -12.14
CA PHE A 564 -17.41 -20.82 -13.38
C PHE A 564 -17.94 -19.99 -14.55
N ALA A 565 -17.30 -20.12 -15.71
CA ALA A 565 -17.74 -19.46 -16.93
C ALA A 565 -18.92 -20.23 -17.58
N PRO A 566 -20.07 -19.58 -17.79
CA PRO A 566 -21.14 -20.18 -18.55
C PRO A 566 -20.74 -20.41 -20.03
N PRO A 567 -21.47 -21.24 -20.79
CA PRO A 567 -21.08 -21.59 -22.16
C PRO A 567 -20.91 -20.42 -23.12
N GLU A 568 -21.68 -19.35 -22.94
CA GLU A 568 -21.61 -18.11 -23.71
C GLU A 568 -20.31 -17.34 -23.52
N ASP A 569 -19.65 -17.49 -22.37
CA ASP A 569 -18.39 -16.85 -22.02
C ASP A 569 -17.15 -17.70 -22.30
N ARG A 570 -17.21 -18.59 -23.29
CA ARG A 570 -16.11 -19.52 -23.60
C ARG A 570 -15.58 -19.34 -25.02
N THR A 571 -15.39 -18.09 -25.45
CA THR A 571 -14.93 -17.78 -26.81
C THR A 571 -13.44 -17.47 -26.85
N TYR A 572 -12.95 -16.65 -25.92
CA TYR A 572 -11.57 -16.13 -25.95
C TYR A 572 -10.82 -16.46 -24.66
N PRO A 573 -9.70 -17.18 -24.72
CA PRO A 573 -8.88 -17.40 -23.54
C PRO A 573 -8.24 -16.09 -23.10
N ILE A 574 -8.28 -15.83 -21.79
CA ILE A 574 -7.61 -14.68 -21.16
C ILE A 574 -6.10 -14.84 -21.29
N ARG A 575 -5.43 -13.70 -21.41
CA ARG A 575 -3.98 -13.56 -21.35
C ARG A 575 -3.62 -12.42 -20.41
N GLY A 576 -2.56 -12.60 -19.62
CA GLY A 576 -2.07 -11.59 -18.73
C GLY A 576 -1.02 -10.67 -19.37
N VAL A 577 -0.82 -9.45 -18.90
CA VAL A 577 0.36 -8.61 -19.11
C VAL A 577 1.20 -8.70 -17.83
N PHE A 578 2.32 -9.40 -17.90
CA PHE A 578 3.30 -9.45 -16.84
C PHE A 578 4.69 -9.31 -17.45
N ASP A 579 5.23 -8.09 -17.44
CA ASP A 579 6.50 -7.81 -18.05
C ASP A 579 7.58 -7.60 -16.99
N ALA A 580 8.37 -8.64 -16.76
CA ALA A 580 9.44 -8.69 -15.78
C ALA A 580 10.85 -8.49 -16.36
N ASP A 581 11.00 -8.24 -17.66
CA ASP A 581 12.32 -8.14 -18.32
C ASP A 581 13.23 -7.07 -17.70
N ASP A 582 12.64 -5.99 -17.20
CA ASP A 582 13.33 -4.86 -16.58
C ASP A 582 12.99 -4.70 -15.08
N ILE A 583 12.58 -5.78 -14.44
CA ILE A 583 12.07 -5.75 -13.07
C ILE A 583 13.02 -5.08 -12.07
N PHE A 584 14.34 -5.24 -12.22
CA PHE A 584 15.38 -4.78 -11.29
C PHE A 584 16.40 -3.81 -11.91
N VAL A 585 15.96 -2.97 -12.85
CA VAL A 585 16.87 -2.02 -13.54
C VAL A 585 17.12 -0.73 -12.75
N GLN A 586 16.47 -0.53 -11.62
CA GLN A 586 16.53 0.72 -10.87
C GLN A 586 17.93 0.94 -10.29
N ASN A 587 18.41 2.16 -10.47
CA ASN A 587 19.64 2.66 -9.88
C ASN A 587 19.49 4.16 -9.67
N VAL A 588 19.00 4.55 -8.48
CA VAL A 588 18.75 5.95 -8.13
C VAL A 588 19.72 6.35 -7.03
N PRO A 589 20.66 7.26 -7.30
CA PRO A 589 21.57 7.75 -6.29
C PRO A 589 20.85 8.36 -5.08
N PRO A 590 21.48 8.40 -3.91
CA PRO A 590 20.92 9.08 -2.75
C PRO A 590 20.61 10.55 -3.06
N PHE A 591 19.46 11.01 -2.59
CA PHE A 591 18.93 12.38 -2.74
C PHE A 591 18.62 12.79 -4.19
N GLU A 592 18.46 11.81 -5.08
CA GLU A 592 18.04 12.02 -6.46
C GLU A 592 16.68 11.36 -6.72
N GLU A 593 16.05 11.76 -7.83
CA GLU A 593 14.93 11.02 -8.44
C GLU A 593 15.31 10.62 -9.86
N ARG A 594 14.81 9.47 -10.31
CA ARG A 594 15.00 8.97 -11.67
C ARG A 594 13.76 8.29 -12.19
N GLU A 595 13.50 8.48 -13.47
CA GLU A 595 12.41 7.82 -14.16
C GLU A 595 12.93 6.75 -15.10
N TYR A 596 12.29 5.58 -15.06
CA TYR A 596 12.55 4.44 -15.93
C TYR A 596 11.32 4.19 -16.79
N CYS A 597 11.53 4.01 -18.09
CA CYS A 597 10.45 3.82 -19.05
C CYS A 597 10.75 2.64 -19.97
N ARG A 598 9.69 1.99 -20.44
CA ARG A 598 9.73 1.02 -21.52
C ARG A 598 8.45 1.06 -22.34
N THR A 599 8.50 0.50 -23.54
CA THR A 599 7.34 0.34 -24.42
C THR A 599 7.02 -1.12 -24.63
N ILE A 600 5.73 -1.43 -24.73
CA ILE A 600 5.19 -2.72 -25.14
C ILE A 600 4.36 -2.50 -26.39
N THR A 601 4.67 -3.25 -27.45
CA THR A 601 3.90 -3.27 -28.69
C THR A 601 3.08 -4.54 -28.75
N PHE A 602 1.77 -4.43 -28.58
CA PHE A 602 0.88 -5.58 -28.64
C PHE A 602 0.71 -6.13 -30.08
N GLY A 603 0.29 -7.39 -30.19
CA GLY A 603 -0.05 -8.02 -31.44
C GLY A 603 -1.30 -7.44 -32.11
N ILE A 604 -1.44 -7.58 -33.43
CA ILE A 604 -2.67 -7.28 -34.14
C ILE A 604 -3.76 -8.23 -33.64
N GLY A 605 -4.97 -7.72 -33.39
CA GLY A 605 -6.08 -8.49 -32.86
C GLY A 605 -6.14 -8.55 -31.34
N THR A 606 -5.25 -7.81 -30.63
CA THR A 606 -5.33 -7.68 -29.17
C THR A 606 -6.57 -6.88 -28.77
N ARG A 607 -7.24 -7.39 -27.76
CA ARG A 607 -8.36 -6.74 -27.04
C ARG A 607 -7.91 -6.52 -25.61
N LEU A 608 -7.31 -5.35 -25.36
CA LEU A 608 -6.79 -4.98 -24.04
C LEU A 608 -7.92 -4.44 -23.17
N PHE A 609 -8.20 -5.04 -22.02
CA PHE A 609 -9.29 -4.63 -21.16
C PHE A 609 -8.86 -4.15 -19.76
N GLU A 610 -7.61 -4.41 -19.37
CA GLU A 610 -7.08 -3.91 -18.09
C GLU A 610 -5.58 -3.62 -18.18
N LEU A 611 -5.17 -2.51 -17.54
CA LEU A 611 -3.76 -2.16 -17.29
C LEU A 611 -3.57 -1.82 -15.82
N SER A 612 -2.46 -2.22 -15.24
CA SER A 612 -2.04 -1.89 -13.89
C SER A 612 -0.51 -1.87 -13.80
N SER A 613 0.02 -1.82 -12.58
CA SER A 613 1.46 -1.75 -12.33
C SER A 613 1.83 -2.38 -11.00
N HIS A 614 3.09 -2.78 -10.87
CA HIS A 614 3.69 -3.10 -9.59
C HIS A 614 5.02 -2.39 -9.43
N THR A 615 5.20 -1.75 -8.28
CA THR A 615 6.43 -1.08 -7.84
C THR A 615 6.53 -1.21 -6.32
N HIS A 616 7.64 -0.74 -5.72
CA HIS A 616 7.80 -0.70 -4.28
C HIS A 616 7.75 0.74 -3.73
N SER A 617 8.11 0.90 -2.45
CA SER A 617 7.74 2.05 -1.61
C SER A 617 8.29 3.42 -2.04
N ARG A 618 9.35 3.46 -2.84
CA ARG A 618 9.94 4.71 -3.33
C ARG A 618 9.51 5.11 -4.74
N ALA A 619 8.70 4.27 -5.39
CA ALA A 619 8.03 4.65 -6.62
C ALA A 619 6.90 5.63 -6.29
N ARG A 620 7.11 6.89 -6.65
CA ARG A 620 6.15 7.98 -6.41
C ARG A 620 5.03 8.03 -7.43
N LEU A 621 5.31 7.55 -8.62
CA LEU A 621 4.47 7.76 -9.78
C LEU A 621 4.71 6.66 -10.80
N PHE A 622 3.66 6.00 -11.21
CA PHE A 622 3.67 5.12 -12.38
C PHE A 622 2.67 5.66 -13.40
N ARG A 623 3.08 5.77 -14.65
CA ARG A 623 2.27 6.37 -15.70
C ARG A 623 2.30 5.51 -16.96
N THR A 624 1.15 5.45 -17.64
CA THR A 624 1.01 4.73 -18.91
C THR A 624 0.46 5.65 -19.97
N TRP A 625 1.03 5.62 -21.17
CA TRP A 625 0.58 6.33 -22.37
C TRP A 625 0.34 5.35 -23.51
N GLY A 626 -0.52 5.71 -24.42
CA GLY A 626 -0.81 4.95 -25.64
C GLY A 626 -2.28 4.54 -25.71
N PRO A 627 -2.66 3.80 -26.77
CA PRO A 627 -1.79 3.46 -27.91
C PRO A 627 -1.39 4.70 -28.72
N GLY A 628 -0.23 4.65 -29.37
CA GLY A 628 0.21 5.75 -30.24
C GLY A 628 1.57 6.33 -29.89
N VAL A 629 2.36 5.64 -29.06
CA VAL A 629 3.75 6.03 -28.73
C VAL A 629 4.76 5.29 -29.62
N ALA A 630 5.96 5.85 -29.74
CA ALA A 630 7.01 5.23 -30.51
C ALA A 630 7.43 3.88 -29.91
N PRO A 631 7.48 2.79 -30.69
CA PRO A 631 7.90 1.49 -30.20
C PRO A 631 9.41 1.46 -29.89
N ARG A 632 9.83 0.39 -29.16
CA ARG A 632 11.24 0.08 -28.88
C ARG A 632 11.98 1.10 -28.06
N CYS A 633 11.32 1.60 -27.05
CA CYS A 633 11.95 2.41 -26.02
C CYS A 633 12.18 1.59 -24.75
N ARG A 634 13.39 1.62 -24.21
CA ARG A 634 13.77 0.92 -23.00
C ARG A 634 14.84 1.70 -22.24
N SER A 635 14.59 2.00 -20.98
CA SER A 635 15.63 2.46 -20.08
C SER A 635 16.48 1.28 -19.63
N THR A 636 17.79 1.42 -19.64
CA THR A 636 18.74 0.42 -19.17
C THR A 636 19.47 0.92 -17.95
N THR A 637 19.99 -0.01 -17.14
CA THR A 637 20.88 0.33 -16.03
C THR A 637 22.03 1.21 -16.51
N GLY A 638 22.18 2.39 -15.92
CA GLY A 638 23.23 3.35 -16.29
C GLY A 638 22.88 4.38 -17.38
N ASN A 639 21.77 4.23 -18.08
CA ASN A 639 21.30 5.25 -19.03
C ASN A 639 19.78 5.48 -18.94
N PRO A 640 19.30 6.10 -17.86
CA PRO A 640 17.88 6.41 -17.70
C PRO A 640 17.34 7.39 -18.76
N GLY A 641 18.20 8.12 -19.45
CA GLY A 641 17.81 9.06 -20.52
C GLY A 641 17.50 8.42 -21.87
N ALA A 642 17.72 7.10 -22.06
CA ALA A 642 17.45 6.43 -23.33
C ALA A 642 15.95 6.33 -23.67
N CYS A 643 15.10 6.39 -22.66
CA CYS A 643 13.64 6.43 -22.78
C CYS A 643 13.09 7.38 -21.73
N VAL A 644 12.36 8.39 -22.17
CA VAL A 644 11.77 9.42 -21.30
C VAL A 644 10.24 9.32 -21.34
N ALA A 645 9.58 9.84 -20.31
CA ALA A 645 8.13 9.95 -20.29
C ALA A 645 7.63 10.81 -21.46
N GLU A 646 6.44 10.49 -21.95
CA GLU A 646 5.74 11.33 -22.90
C GLU A 646 5.32 12.65 -22.25
N THR A 647 5.26 13.71 -23.05
CA THR A 647 4.83 15.03 -22.60
C THR A 647 3.30 15.22 -22.63
N THR A 648 2.59 14.26 -23.21
CA THR A 648 1.12 14.24 -23.28
C THR A 648 0.50 13.71 -21.99
N THR A 649 -0.81 13.84 -21.84
CA THR A 649 -1.54 13.30 -20.69
C THR A 649 -1.49 11.77 -20.70
N PRO A 650 -1.08 11.12 -19.60
CA PRO A 650 -1.12 9.66 -19.50
C PRO A 650 -2.57 9.16 -19.42
N ILE A 651 -2.80 7.95 -19.91
CA ILE A 651 -4.10 7.29 -19.84
C ILE A 651 -4.34 6.60 -18.49
N ALA A 652 -3.28 6.27 -17.77
CA ALA A 652 -3.35 5.69 -16.44
C ALA A 652 -2.22 6.23 -15.56
N VAL A 653 -2.55 6.48 -14.29
CA VAL A 653 -1.62 7.00 -13.29
C VAL A 653 -1.81 6.27 -11.97
N THR A 654 -0.74 5.73 -11.42
CA THR A 654 -0.68 5.19 -10.06
C THR A 654 0.25 6.05 -9.20
N THR A 655 -0.22 6.47 -8.04
CA THR A 655 0.54 7.29 -7.08
C THR A 655 0.77 6.58 -5.76
N GLN A 656 0.27 5.35 -5.61
CA GLN A 656 0.36 4.52 -4.42
C GLN A 656 0.89 3.15 -4.81
N TYR A 657 2.08 2.79 -4.36
CA TYR A 657 2.70 1.51 -4.71
C TYR A 657 1.93 0.32 -4.12
N ASN A 658 1.36 0.49 -2.92
CA ASN A 658 0.59 -0.54 -2.21
C ASN A 658 -0.92 -0.51 -2.51
N ASP A 659 -1.34 0.31 -3.45
CA ASP A 659 -2.72 0.42 -3.94
C ASP A 659 -2.69 0.88 -5.41
N PRO A 660 -2.12 0.05 -6.32
CA PRO A 660 -1.95 0.43 -7.71
C PRO A 660 -3.31 0.54 -8.42
N THR A 661 -3.45 1.60 -9.20
CA THR A 661 -4.67 1.81 -9.98
C THR A 661 -4.81 0.71 -11.04
N GLN A 662 -5.95 0.06 -11.09
CA GLN A 662 -6.39 -0.80 -12.16
C GLN A 662 -7.18 0.03 -13.17
N HIS A 663 -6.61 0.23 -14.34
CA HIS A 663 -7.27 0.96 -15.42
C HIS A 663 -8.05 -0.03 -16.28
N ARG A 664 -9.35 -0.13 -16.03
CA ARG A 664 -10.27 -1.03 -16.74
C ARG A 664 -10.96 -0.31 -17.88
N TYR A 665 -10.97 -0.89 -19.06
CA TYR A 665 -11.69 -0.39 -20.23
C TYR A 665 -13.08 -1.03 -20.26
N ALA A 666 -14.13 -0.21 -20.21
CA ALA A 666 -15.51 -0.69 -20.30
C ALA A 666 -15.76 -1.45 -21.60
N GLU A 667 -15.18 -0.96 -22.69
CA GLU A 667 -15.06 -1.68 -23.96
C GLU A 667 -13.57 -2.00 -24.17
N PRO A 668 -13.20 -3.26 -24.39
CA PRO A 668 -11.81 -3.64 -24.64
C PRO A 668 -11.19 -2.84 -25.78
N LEU A 669 -10.02 -2.29 -25.56
CA LEU A 669 -9.33 -1.49 -26.56
C LEU A 669 -8.83 -2.37 -27.71
N ALA A 670 -9.38 -2.17 -28.90
CA ALA A 670 -9.03 -2.91 -30.10
C ALA A 670 -7.69 -2.41 -30.69
N LEU A 671 -6.71 -3.31 -30.83
CA LEU A 671 -5.37 -3.03 -31.36
C LEU A 671 -5.18 -3.75 -32.70
N ASP A 672 -5.92 -3.30 -33.72
CA ASP A 672 -6.01 -3.96 -35.05
C ASP A 672 -5.14 -3.29 -36.11
N ASP A 673 -4.61 -2.09 -35.84
CA ASP A 673 -3.87 -1.34 -36.86
C ASP A 673 -2.53 -2.01 -37.16
N PRO A 674 -2.18 -2.21 -38.46
CA PRO A 674 -0.89 -2.80 -38.85
C PRO A 674 0.32 -1.93 -38.45
N ASP A 675 0.14 -0.62 -38.26
CA ASP A 675 1.18 0.28 -37.75
C ASP A 675 1.48 -0.04 -36.28
N PRO A 676 2.71 -0.51 -35.95
CA PRO A 676 3.07 -0.84 -34.58
C PRO A 676 2.95 0.35 -33.63
N VAL A 677 3.13 1.60 -34.09
CA VAL A 677 2.94 2.80 -33.26
C VAL A 677 1.55 2.82 -32.64
N LYS A 678 0.51 2.52 -33.40
CA LYS A 678 -0.87 2.54 -32.94
C LYS A 678 -1.25 1.39 -31.99
N ARG A 679 -0.32 0.48 -31.74
CA ARG A 679 -0.46 -0.66 -30.84
C ARG A 679 0.56 -0.64 -29.70
N THR A 680 1.34 0.44 -29.60
CA THR A 680 2.41 0.57 -28.62
C THR A 680 1.99 1.45 -27.48
N PHE A 681 2.28 0.98 -26.27
CA PHE A 681 2.10 1.68 -25.00
C PHE A 681 3.46 1.95 -24.38
N LYS A 682 3.57 3.05 -23.65
CA LYS A 682 4.75 3.40 -22.84
C LYS A 682 4.40 3.40 -21.37
N PHE A 683 5.20 2.74 -20.58
CA PHE A 683 5.11 2.64 -19.13
C PHE A 683 6.33 3.32 -18.53
N CYS A 684 6.12 4.18 -17.53
CA CYS A 684 7.20 4.86 -16.82
C CYS A 684 6.94 4.84 -15.32
N ALA A 685 7.99 4.59 -14.54
CA ALA A 685 7.96 4.71 -13.08
C ALA A 685 9.02 5.70 -12.61
N LEU A 686 8.60 6.65 -11.78
CA LEU A 686 9.44 7.67 -11.15
C LEU A 686 9.77 7.25 -9.73
N TYR A 687 11.05 7.05 -9.44
CA TYR A 687 11.58 6.66 -8.14
C TYR A 687 12.27 7.83 -7.46
N ASP A 688 11.93 8.07 -6.21
CA ASP A 688 12.46 9.15 -5.38
C ASP A 688 13.28 8.57 -4.22
N ASN A 689 14.58 8.72 -4.28
CA ASN A 689 15.50 8.28 -3.23
C ASN A 689 15.91 9.44 -2.31
N GLY A 690 14.93 10.14 -1.74
CA GLY A 690 15.17 11.25 -0.82
C GLY A 690 15.39 12.60 -1.50
N HIS A 691 15.04 12.75 -2.78
CA HIS A 691 15.08 14.04 -3.48
C HIS A 691 14.04 15.01 -2.93
N THR A 692 12.80 14.56 -2.82
CA THR A 692 11.69 15.39 -2.33
C THR A 692 11.73 15.53 -0.80
N ASP A 693 12.00 14.42 -0.10
CA ASP A 693 12.17 14.38 1.35
C ASP A 693 13.43 13.60 1.71
N PRO A 694 14.52 14.28 2.11
CA PRO A 694 15.78 13.63 2.47
C PRO A 694 15.67 12.61 3.59
N SER A 695 14.65 12.66 4.44
CA SER A 695 14.44 11.67 5.50
C SER A 695 14.03 10.30 4.95
N ASN A 696 13.49 10.28 3.72
CA ASN A 696 13.03 9.07 3.03
C ASN A 696 14.11 8.43 2.13
N VAL A 697 15.37 8.86 2.22
CA VAL A 697 16.46 8.21 1.50
C VAL A 697 16.62 6.75 1.96
N LYS A 698 16.94 5.85 1.03
CA LYS A 698 17.27 4.47 1.40
C LYS A 698 18.48 4.47 2.32
N ARG A 699 18.36 3.75 3.43
CA ARG A 699 19.43 3.65 4.42
C ARG A 699 20.12 2.30 4.35
N ASN A 700 21.39 2.28 4.72
CA ASN A 700 22.18 1.09 4.96
C ASN A 700 21.73 0.41 6.27
N SER A 701 20.45 0.31 6.51
CA SER A 701 19.96 -0.31 7.73
C SER A 701 20.14 -1.82 7.64
N THR A 702 20.64 -2.38 8.72
CA THR A 702 20.50 -3.79 9.08
C THR A 702 19.06 -4.06 9.50
N SER A 703 18.06 -3.64 8.73
CA SER A 703 16.71 -4.12 8.93
C SER A 703 16.75 -5.60 8.59
N VAL A 704 16.64 -6.34 9.63
CA VAL A 704 16.84 -7.76 9.68
C VAL A 704 15.65 -8.41 9.00
N ILE A 705 15.83 -8.81 7.77
CA ILE A 705 15.24 -10.07 7.37
C ILE A 705 16.10 -11.14 8.06
N PRO A 706 15.51 -12.12 8.74
CA PRO A 706 16.28 -13.02 9.59
C PRO A 706 17.48 -13.64 8.88
N PRO A 707 18.63 -13.77 9.53
CA PRO A 707 19.87 -14.27 8.92
C PRO A 707 19.80 -15.73 8.43
N THR A 708 18.68 -16.40 8.58
CA THR A 708 18.45 -17.74 8.07
C THR A 708 18.41 -17.86 6.56
N VAL A 709 18.33 -16.76 5.85
CA VAL A 709 18.15 -16.75 4.41
C VAL A 709 19.40 -16.31 3.63
N GLY A 710 20.46 -16.06 4.30
CA GLY A 710 21.82 -16.07 3.73
C GLY A 710 22.16 -15.16 2.55
N VAL A 711 21.27 -14.38 1.96
CA VAL A 711 21.58 -13.33 0.96
C VAL A 711 20.39 -12.42 0.72
N ILE A 712 20.61 -11.12 0.71
CA ILE A 712 19.78 -10.05 0.07
C ILE A 712 18.63 -9.55 0.93
N ALA A 713 18.73 -9.69 2.20
CA ALA A 713 17.81 -8.97 3.05
C ALA A 713 18.41 -7.63 3.42
N GLY A 714 17.73 -6.50 3.26
CA GLY A 714 18.04 -5.19 3.86
C GLY A 714 19.50 -4.98 4.25
N GLY A 715 20.34 -5.64 3.54
CA GLY A 715 21.78 -5.63 3.74
C GLY A 715 22.35 -4.34 3.22
N PRO A 716 23.65 -4.22 3.33
CA PRO A 716 24.38 -3.02 2.94
C PRO A 716 23.99 -2.57 1.53
N CYS A 717 24.17 -1.29 1.27
CA CYS A 717 23.89 -0.66 0.00
C CYS A 717 24.38 -1.50 -1.18
N LEU A 718 23.46 -2.12 -1.91
CA LEU A 718 23.79 -2.95 -3.06
C LEU A 718 23.82 -2.09 -4.32
N VAL A 719 24.88 -2.18 -5.08
CA VAL A 719 24.97 -1.57 -6.41
C VAL A 719 25.06 -2.69 -7.44
N PRO A 720 24.27 -2.66 -8.54
CA PRO A 720 24.40 -3.62 -9.62
C PRO A 720 25.85 -3.63 -10.16
N GLY A 721 26.49 -4.77 -10.08
CA GLY A 721 27.84 -4.99 -10.60
C GLY A 721 27.86 -5.97 -11.77
N THR A 722 29.00 -6.09 -12.47
CA THR A 722 29.18 -7.00 -13.62
C THR A 722 29.03 -8.48 -13.29
N ASN A 723 29.08 -8.86 -12.02
CA ASN A 723 29.02 -10.25 -11.53
C ASN A 723 28.00 -10.44 -10.41
N GLY A 724 26.92 -9.67 -10.38
CA GLY A 724 25.95 -9.65 -9.30
C GLY A 724 26.06 -8.38 -8.46
N PHE A 725 25.38 -8.37 -7.33
CA PHE A 725 25.36 -7.23 -6.43
C PHE A 725 26.69 -7.11 -5.67
N SER A 726 27.32 -5.95 -5.71
CA SER A 726 28.46 -5.65 -4.87
C SER A 726 28.03 -4.80 -3.69
N ARG A 727 28.48 -5.19 -2.50
CA ARG A 727 28.19 -4.50 -1.25
C ARG A 727 28.96 -3.18 -1.15
N ASP A 728 28.43 -2.25 -0.38
CA ASP A 728 29.14 -1.08 0.16
C ASP A 728 29.67 -0.06 -0.86
N ARG A 729 28.99 0.10 -2.00
CA ARG A 729 29.34 1.15 -2.95
C ARG A 729 28.27 2.25 -3.00
N GLY A 730 28.75 3.48 -3.05
CA GLY A 730 27.90 4.66 -3.22
C GLY A 730 27.19 5.14 -1.96
N ILE A 731 27.66 4.71 -0.75
CA ILE A 731 27.15 5.25 0.51
C ILE A 731 27.61 6.69 0.65
N VAL A 732 26.69 7.55 1.10
CA VAL A 732 26.97 8.97 1.30
C VAL A 732 26.45 9.45 2.65
N CYS A 733 26.94 10.60 3.08
CA CYS A 733 26.53 11.25 4.31
C CYS A 733 25.05 11.66 4.28
N LEU A 734 24.35 11.36 5.38
CA LEU A 734 22.93 11.65 5.57
C LEU A 734 22.67 13.06 6.10
N ASN A 735 23.54 13.56 7.00
CA ASN A 735 23.35 14.83 7.68
C ASN A 735 23.50 16.04 6.76
N GLU A 736 22.73 17.10 7.06
CA GLU A 736 22.57 18.27 6.18
C GLU A 736 23.90 18.93 5.77
N ALA A 737 24.84 19.04 6.70
CA ALA A 737 26.10 19.76 6.48
C ALA A 737 27.00 19.13 5.40
N LYS A 738 26.93 17.80 5.22
CA LYS A 738 27.75 17.05 4.26
C LYS A 738 26.96 16.09 3.37
N ARG A 739 25.66 16.32 3.26
CA ARG A 739 24.76 15.48 2.49
C ARG A 739 25.31 15.17 1.10
N GLY A 740 25.29 13.88 0.74
CA GLY A 740 25.77 13.43 -0.56
C GLY A 740 27.28 13.28 -0.67
N THR A 741 28.07 13.61 0.38
CA THR A 741 29.51 13.35 0.37
C THR A 741 29.79 11.87 0.51
N PRO A 742 30.61 11.23 -0.36
CA PRO A 742 30.97 9.83 -0.25
C PRO A 742 31.66 9.52 1.09
N CYS A 743 31.21 8.46 1.75
CA CYS A 743 31.68 8.05 3.05
C CYS A 743 31.78 6.53 3.19
N GLU A 744 32.25 5.87 2.14
CA GLU A 744 32.39 4.42 2.11
C GLU A 744 33.17 3.93 3.33
N GLY A 745 32.56 3.02 4.09
CA GLY A 745 33.20 2.37 5.24
C GLY A 745 34.39 1.55 4.84
N ASP A 746 35.26 1.29 5.79
CA ASP A 746 36.43 0.40 5.63
C ASP A 746 35.99 -1.06 5.41
N ALA A 747 36.94 -1.90 4.98
CA ALA A 747 36.74 -3.25 4.46
C ALA A 747 36.13 -4.26 5.46
N ASP A 748 35.91 -3.90 6.70
CA ASP A 748 35.46 -4.80 7.78
C ASP A 748 33.93 -4.81 7.92
N GLY A 749 33.19 -4.17 7.01
CA GLY A 749 31.75 -4.22 6.88
C GLY A 749 31.00 -3.70 8.11
N PHE A 750 30.13 -2.67 7.94
CA PHE A 750 29.18 -2.17 8.94
C PHE A 750 29.65 -1.12 9.97
N GLN A 751 30.91 -0.79 10.06
CA GLN A 751 31.32 0.40 10.82
C GLN A 751 31.43 1.55 9.84
N THR A 752 30.36 2.27 9.71
CA THR A 752 30.28 3.50 8.95
C THR A 752 31.31 4.50 9.45
N ASP A 753 32.16 5.06 8.56
CA ASP A 753 33.03 6.14 8.93
C ASP A 753 32.23 7.44 9.10
N ASP A 754 31.40 7.46 10.14
CA ASP A 754 30.54 8.59 10.48
C ASP A 754 31.34 9.89 10.63
N ARG A 755 32.63 9.80 11.00
CA ARG A 755 33.50 10.96 11.15
C ARG A 755 33.74 11.74 9.86
N LYS A 756 33.69 11.08 8.70
CA LYS A 756 33.73 11.80 7.41
C LYS A 756 32.52 12.70 7.23
N CYS A 757 31.41 12.34 7.85
CA CYS A 757 30.15 13.04 7.79
C CYS A 757 29.97 14.09 8.88
N ASP A 758 30.90 14.19 9.86
CA ASP A 758 30.81 15.21 10.89
C ASP A 758 30.72 16.62 10.31
N SER A 759 29.82 17.44 10.83
CA SER A 759 29.66 18.83 10.43
C SER A 759 30.94 19.67 10.63
N ALA A 760 31.70 19.32 11.65
CA ALA A 760 33.04 19.86 11.94
C ALA A 760 33.90 18.73 12.56
N PRO A 761 35.23 18.79 12.44
CA PRO A 761 36.11 17.79 13.03
C PRO A 761 35.84 17.57 14.53
N GLY A 762 35.44 16.34 14.91
CA GLY A 762 35.14 15.96 16.28
C GLY A 762 33.72 16.36 16.78
N ALA A 763 32.82 16.76 15.91
CA ALA A 763 31.43 17.05 16.28
C ALA A 763 30.66 15.78 16.67
N ASN A 764 31.07 14.63 16.14
CA ASN A 764 30.40 13.33 16.33
C ASN A 764 28.90 13.36 16.00
N ASP A 765 28.51 14.17 15.03
CA ASP A 765 27.13 14.33 14.54
C ASP A 765 26.96 13.77 13.11
N GLY A 766 28.00 13.17 12.56
CA GLY A 766 28.02 12.57 11.23
C GLY A 766 27.24 11.24 11.20
N VAL A 767 26.57 10.99 10.06
CA VAL A 767 25.94 9.69 9.78
C VAL A 767 26.23 9.31 8.33
N CYS A 768 26.94 8.21 8.14
CA CYS A 768 27.23 7.60 6.85
C CYS A 768 26.25 6.45 6.58
N ASP A 769 25.08 6.74 6.01
CA ASP A 769 23.99 5.76 5.97
C ASP A 769 23.10 5.85 4.70
N ALA A 770 23.24 6.86 3.86
CA ALA A 770 22.39 7.01 2.69
C ALA A 770 22.88 6.16 1.51
N CYS A 771 22.02 5.30 0.99
CA CYS A 771 22.31 4.34 -0.08
C CYS A 771 21.72 4.69 -1.42
N PRO A 772 22.34 4.25 -2.54
CA PRO A 772 21.65 4.12 -3.81
C PRO A 772 20.44 3.18 -3.67
N LEU A 773 19.34 3.54 -4.32
CA LEU A 773 18.20 2.67 -4.51
C LEU A 773 18.52 1.72 -5.66
N SER A 774 18.38 0.42 -5.44
CA SER A 774 18.60 -0.63 -6.43
C SER A 774 17.35 -1.47 -6.64
N GLY A 775 17.29 -2.21 -7.72
CA GLY A 775 16.28 -3.25 -7.90
C GLY A 775 16.47 -4.39 -6.91
N GLY A 776 15.36 -4.91 -6.42
CA GLY A 776 15.34 -6.03 -5.46
C GLY A 776 13.92 -6.36 -5.00
N VAL A 777 13.82 -7.36 -4.14
CA VAL A 777 12.57 -8.02 -3.77
C VAL A 777 11.96 -7.49 -2.48
N THR A 778 12.70 -6.74 -1.68
CA THR A 778 12.17 -6.13 -0.46
C THR A 778 11.48 -4.80 -0.76
N THR A 779 10.57 -4.36 0.10
CA THR A 779 9.90 -3.06 -0.06
C THR A 779 10.86 -1.87 0.03
N SER A 780 12.05 -2.07 0.58
CA SER A 780 13.11 -1.05 0.61
C SER A 780 13.93 -0.98 -0.68
N ASP A 781 13.87 -1.99 -1.51
CA ASP A 781 14.40 -2.05 -2.89
C ASP A 781 13.30 -1.66 -3.88
N GLU A 782 13.51 -1.78 -5.18
CA GLU A 782 12.49 -1.40 -6.16
C GLU A 782 12.25 -2.45 -7.24
N MET A 783 11.01 -2.40 -7.77
CA MET A 783 10.58 -3.18 -8.93
C MET A 783 9.93 -2.28 -9.98
N PHE A 784 9.94 -2.75 -11.22
CA PHE A 784 9.25 -2.11 -12.34
C PHE A 784 8.52 -3.16 -13.16
N ILE A 785 7.21 -3.30 -12.95
CA ILE A 785 6.40 -4.32 -13.63
C ILE A 785 5.14 -3.68 -14.21
N PRO A 786 5.01 -3.54 -15.53
CA PRO A 786 3.73 -3.35 -16.20
C PRO A 786 2.85 -4.59 -16.04
N LEU A 787 1.60 -4.39 -15.65
CA LEU A 787 0.59 -5.42 -15.46
C LEU A 787 -0.67 -5.13 -16.28
N GLY A 788 -1.47 -6.15 -16.56
CA GLY A 788 -2.75 -6.02 -17.22
C GLY A 788 -3.36 -7.32 -17.71
N ASN A 789 -4.48 -7.20 -18.41
CA ASN A 789 -5.18 -8.34 -18.99
C ASN A 789 -5.69 -8.03 -20.41
N TYR A 790 -5.63 -9.02 -21.29
CA TYR A 790 -6.12 -8.94 -22.66
C TYR A 790 -6.60 -10.28 -23.15
N TYR A 791 -7.22 -10.31 -24.32
CA TYR A 791 -7.48 -11.50 -25.11
C TYR A 791 -7.20 -11.24 -26.58
N CYS A 792 -7.09 -12.30 -27.37
CA CYS A 792 -6.85 -12.21 -28.80
C CYS A 792 -8.10 -12.55 -29.61
N ASP A 793 -8.41 -11.70 -30.58
CA ASP A 793 -9.49 -11.91 -31.52
C ASP A 793 -8.94 -12.50 -32.84
N PRO A 794 -9.06 -13.83 -33.07
CA PRO A 794 -8.49 -14.49 -34.24
C PRO A 794 -9.22 -14.14 -35.53
N SER A 795 -10.35 -13.46 -35.48
CA SER A 795 -11.10 -13.03 -36.67
C SER A 795 -10.48 -11.82 -37.38
N VAL A 796 -9.56 -11.12 -36.70
CA VAL A 796 -8.90 -9.92 -37.26
C VAL A 796 -7.92 -10.29 -38.36
N PRO A 797 -8.04 -9.66 -39.54
CA PRO A 797 -7.12 -9.94 -40.64
C PRO A 797 -5.65 -9.60 -40.28
N GLY A 798 -4.76 -10.56 -40.43
CA GLY A 798 -3.34 -10.38 -40.08
C GLY A 798 -3.06 -10.48 -38.60
N GLU A 799 -3.94 -11.12 -37.84
CA GLU A 799 -3.81 -11.37 -36.43
C GLU A 799 -2.43 -11.93 -36.05
N THR A 800 -1.79 -11.35 -35.03
CA THR A 800 -0.49 -11.78 -34.49
C THR A 800 -0.51 -11.86 -32.95
N CYS A 801 -1.62 -11.53 -32.33
CA CYS A 801 -1.77 -11.53 -30.88
C CYS A 801 -1.65 -12.93 -30.28
N THR A 802 -2.12 -13.98 -30.97
CA THR A 802 -2.00 -15.37 -30.51
C THR A 802 -0.56 -15.90 -30.53
N GLY A 803 0.36 -15.22 -31.20
CA GLY A 803 1.79 -15.46 -31.17
C GLY A 803 2.45 -15.01 -29.85
N GLY A 804 3.71 -14.67 -29.96
CA GLY A 804 4.49 -14.12 -28.85
C GLY A 804 5.20 -12.82 -29.24
N MET A 805 6.06 -12.38 -28.36
CA MET A 805 6.96 -11.23 -28.55
C MET A 805 8.43 -11.70 -28.47
N CYS A 806 9.25 -11.16 -29.32
CA CYS A 806 10.68 -11.47 -29.28
C CYS A 806 11.33 -10.83 -28.05
N SER A 807 11.97 -11.66 -27.23
CA SER A 807 12.83 -11.25 -26.11
C SER A 807 14.31 -11.50 -26.44
N ASN A 808 15.21 -10.86 -25.67
CA ASN A 808 16.65 -11.08 -25.71
C ASN A 808 17.31 -11.02 -27.11
N SER A 809 16.81 -10.18 -28.02
CA SER A 809 17.35 -10.05 -29.37
C SER A 809 17.30 -8.62 -29.90
N ALA A 810 17.98 -8.40 -31.04
CA ALA A 810 17.87 -7.14 -31.78
C ALA A 810 16.43 -6.86 -32.28
N LYS A 811 15.58 -7.90 -32.31
CA LYS A 811 14.16 -7.80 -32.67
C LYS A 811 13.23 -7.73 -31.46
N TRP A 812 13.77 -7.38 -30.30
CA TRP A 812 13.00 -7.23 -29.07
C TRP A 812 11.72 -6.41 -29.31
N GLY A 813 10.60 -6.88 -28.74
CA GLY A 813 9.30 -6.23 -28.88
C GLY A 813 8.61 -6.43 -30.25
N GLN A 814 9.15 -7.25 -31.16
CA GLN A 814 8.45 -7.65 -32.40
C GLN A 814 7.60 -8.90 -32.14
N GLY A 815 6.43 -8.95 -32.75
CA GLY A 815 5.60 -10.16 -32.76
C GLY A 815 6.31 -11.36 -33.38
N CYS A 816 6.11 -12.54 -32.84
CA CYS A 816 6.71 -13.78 -33.28
C CYS A 816 5.75 -14.96 -33.08
N THR A 817 5.99 -16.03 -33.83
CA THR A 817 5.30 -17.32 -33.68
C THR A 817 6.27 -18.45 -33.29
N SER A 818 7.57 -18.18 -33.42
CA SER A 818 8.64 -19.12 -33.06
C SER A 818 9.92 -18.37 -32.69
N ASN A 819 10.85 -19.01 -31.98
CA ASN A 819 12.17 -18.45 -31.68
C ASN A 819 12.98 -18.05 -32.93
N ALA A 820 12.74 -18.68 -34.06
CA ALA A 820 13.39 -18.35 -35.32
C ALA A 820 13.04 -16.94 -35.81
N ASP A 821 11.84 -16.46 -35.50
CA ASP A 821 11.38 -15.12 -35.88
C ASP A 821 12.17 -14.04 -35.15
N CYS A 822 12.69 -14.34 -33.98
CA CYS A 822 13.42 -13.41 -33.12
C CYS A 822 14.92 -13.28 -33.48
N GLY A 823 15.44 -14.13 -34.35
CA GLY A 823 16.85 -14.12 -34.74
C GLY A 823 17.78 -14.80 -33.73
N ALA A 824 19.08 -14.65 -33.94
CA ALA A 824 20.09 -15.36 -33.15
C ALA A 824 20.02 -14.96 -31.66
N GLY A 825 19.84 -15.96 -30.81
CA GLY A 825 19.74 -15.78 -29.32
C GLY A 825 18.41 -15.23 -28.84
N GLY A 826 17.51 -14.86 -29.76
CA GLY A 826 16.18 -14.38 -29.39
C GLY A 826 15.20 -15.51 -29.07
N ARG A 827 14.25 -15.24 -28.24
CA ARG A 827 13.15 -16.13 -27.86
C ARG A 827 11.83 -15.51 -28.26
N CYS A 828 10.92 -16.32 -28.75
CA CYS A 828 9.53 -15.96 -28.91
C CYS A 828 8.82 -16.37 -27.65
N GLU A 829 8.57 -15.39 -26.79
CA GLU A 829 7.86 -15.61 -25.55
C GLU A 829 6.41 -15.21 -25.74
N PRO A 830 5.44 -15.89 -25.11
CA PRO A 830 4.07 -15.41 -25.09
C PRO A 830 4.08 -13.94 -24.69
N TYR A 831 3.16 -13.15 -25.22
CA TYR A 831 3.17 -11.69 -24.97
C TYR A 831 3.30 -11.35 -23.50
N ILE A 832 3.22 -12.33 -22.64
CA ILE A 832 3.30 -12.08 -21.23
C ILE A 832 3.56 -13.37 -20.46
N ASN A 833 4.61 -13.31 -19.75
CA ASN A 833 4.79 -14.07 -18.52
C ASN A 833 5.24 -13.13 -17.41
#